data_ee812db7701c023dda8f95b7a31d4dbc
#
_entry.id   ee812db7701c023dda8f95b7a31d4dbc
#
_cell.length_a   1.000
_cell.length_b   1.000
_cell.length_c   1.000
_cell.angle_alpha   90.00
_cell.angle_beta   90.00
_cell.angle_gamma   90.00
#
_symmetry.space_group_name_H-M   'P 1'
#
loop_
_entity.id
_entity.type
_entity.pdbx_description
1 polymer ?
#
loop_
_entity_poly.entity_id
_entity_poly.type
_entity_poly.pdbx_seq_one_letter_code
_entity_poly.pdbx_strand_id
1 'polypeptide(L)'
;MKAFDFPLIKISLFFILGIVLYPYLSVEFSHALLGILLLLFPVVLSVFKKINTTLIGICLLLSALVTGLATCALHDVKNDINHYLHSKKLNQITNIVVEIDQKLRTTALATRYEANIVNIDNKPYSGKVIIALNSTKNLPLFETGTQLKIKSKIQPISIPKNPGQQFDYKKYLENKSIFGQIYVSQNDLFYKNPTEFSIKNFASKIRNKIITNLEKNQFSKEELYVFSALLLGQQQDISKEIIQDYQFAGAVHILSVSGLHVGLLLTFITFILSPLANTKANRLLKLLLIIVTLSFFGVLAGLAPSVLRSVTMFSFVAIGLYLHRSVNFYNTLLVSAFVLLLFKPSFLFDVGFQLSYLALFFIVWAQPLLAKIWNPNNKIIRYLWDIITVSTAAQIGTLPISIYYFHQFSGLFFITNCIILPFLSVIMGVGILVLLMALTTYFWQPILKLMELLIAFINYVIHYIASFDELVFKEIPLTKWMMFGLYFIIFTWIIYLKKPNFTKLSLALFSIIIFQATQITNKIEVEKSSEFIVFSKNKSSLFVERNGKEITLNTNTDEQKNVQLTNYLISNFAEIKRQKKIQNFYLYNGKKIVVIDSSGIYLPNSNPDILIVIQSPKVNLETILRTHKPKQIVADASNYKSYVALWKATCKKQNIPFHAVAEKGYFKIE
;
A
#
# COMPACT_ATOMS: atom_id res chain seq x y z
N MET A 1 -13.68 2.93 32.44
CA MET A 1 -14.02 1.60 31.87
C MET A 1 -12.77 1.03 31.23
N LYS A 2 -12.37 -0.18 31.57
CA LYS A 2 -11.24 -0.85 30.89
C LYS A 2 -11.69 -1.25 29.50
N ALA A 3 -10.92 -0.91 28.48
CA ALA A 3 -11.26 -1.24 27.07
C ALA A 3 -11.56 -2.73 26.87
N PHE A 4 -10.84 -3.61 27.59
CA PHE A 4 -11.01 -5.07 27.53
C PHE A 4 -12.26 -5.63 28.20
N ASP A 5 -13.09 -4.82 28.87
CA ASP A 5 -14.32 -5.27 29.50
C ASP A 5 -15.45 -5.50 28.47
N PHE A 6 -15.25 -5.06 27.21
CA PHE A 6 -16.23 -5.26 26.15
C PHE A 6 -16.01 -6.58 25.40
N PRO A 7 -16.99 -7.51 25.36
CA PRO A 7 -16.86 -8.79 24.69
C PRO A 7 -16.48 -8.68 23.19
N LEU A 8 -17.02 -7.68 22.50
CA LEU A 8 -16.76 -7.42 21.10
C LEU A 8 -15.28 -7.17 20.79
N ILE A 9 -14.53 -6.56 21.72
CA ILE A 9 -13.09 -6.32 21.55
C ILE A 9 -12.34 -7.65 21.46
N LYS A 10 -12.65 -8.57 22.38
CA LYS A 10 -12.02 -9.90 22.42
C LYS A 10 -12.38 -10.70 21.15
N ILE A 11 -13.65 -10.70 20.76
CA ILE A 11 -14.15 -11.36 19.56
C ILE A 11 -13.42 -10.83 18.31
N SER A 12 -13.34 -9.50 18.15
CA SER A 12 -12.65 -8.89 17.00
C SER A 12 -11.16 -9.24 16.95
N LEU A 13 -10.49 -9.30 18.11
CA LEU A 13 -9.07 -9.68 18.16
C LEU A 13 -8.85 -11.14 17.73
N PHE A 14 -9.68 -12.07 18.22
CA PHE A 14 -9.59 -13.48 17.80
C PHE A 14 -9.95 -13.67 16.34
N PHE A 15 -10.92 -12.93 15.81
CA PHE A 15 -11.25 -12.90 14.39
C PHE A 15 -10.05 -12.42 13.54
N ILE A 16 -9.40 -11.32 13.93
CA ILE A 16 -8.19 -10.82 13.28
C ILE A 16 -7.06 -11.86 13.35
N LEU A 17 -6.90 -12.52 14.49
CA LEU A 17 -5.92 -13.59 14.65
C LEU A 17 -6.18 -14.74 13.66
N GLY A 18 -7.44 -15.11 13.44
CA GLY A 18 -7.82 -16.09 12.42
C GLY A 18 -7.40 -15.69 11.02
N ILE A 19 -7.60 -14.41 10.64
CA ILE A 19 -7.15 -13.88 9.35
C ILE A 19 -5.62 -13.97 9.20
N VAL A 20 -4.88 -13.63 10.26
CA VAL A 20 -3.40 -13.68 10.26
C VAL A 20 -2.87 -15.11 10.15
N LEU A 21 -3.57 -16.08 10.74
CA LEU A 21 -3.16 -17.49 10.74
C LEU A 21 -3.52 -18.22 9.43
N TYR A 22 -4.47 -17.73 8.66
CA TYR A 22 -4.95 -18.40 7.44
C TYR A 22 -3.84 -18.75 6.44
N PRO A 23 -2.86 -17.87 6.09
CA PRO A 23 -1.79 -18.20 5.16
C PRO A 23 -0.91 -19.38 5.59
N TYR A 24 -0.86 -19.70 6.89
CA TYR A 24 -0.07 -20.77 7.45
C TYR A 24 -0.84 -22.09 7.59
N LEU A 25 -2.17 -22.01 7.76
CA LEU A 25 -3.02 -23.17 8.02
C LEU A 25 -3.75 -23.68 6.77
N SER A 26 -3.99 -22.82 5.78
CA SER A 26 -4.65 -23.13 4.49
C SER A 26 -5.93 -23.97 4.65
N VAL A 27 -6.81 -23.58 5.59
CA VAL A 27 -8.02 -24.34 5.94
C VAL A 27 -9.06 -24.18 4.82
N GLU A 28 -9.66 -25.26 4.38
CA GLU A 28 -10.80 -25.22 3.46
C GLU A 28 -12.04 -24.63 4.14
N PHE A 29 -12.87 -23.94 3.35
CA PHE A 29 -14.07 -23.28 3.87
C PHE A 29 -15.05 -24.28 4.53
N SER A 30 -15.22 -25.49 3.98
CA SER A 30 -16.04 -26.55 4.52
C SER A 30 -15.63 -26.98 5.94
N HIS A 31 -14.32 -27.18 6.16
CA HIS A 31 -13.77 -27.53 7.47
C HIS A 31 -13.89 -26.40 8.49
N ALA A 32 -13.69 -25.15 8.03
CA ALA A 32 -13.88 -23.99 8.89
C ALA A 32 -15.36 -23.82 9.31
N LEU A 33 -16.29 -24.02 8.38
CA LEU A 33 -17.74 -23.97 8.67
C LEU A 33 -18.14 -25.04 9.70
N LEU A 34 -17.67 -26.27 9.53
CA LEU A 34 -17.91 -27.35 10.49
C LEU A 34 -17.35 -26.99 11.87
N GLY A 35 -16.14 -26.41 11.92
CA GLY A 35 -15.54 -25.93 13.17
C GLY A 35 -16.37 -24.86 13.87
N ILE A 36 -16.96 -23.91 13.13
CA ILE A 36 -17.87 -22.90 13.67
C ILE A 36 -19.11 -23.56 14.28
N LEU A 37 -19.74 -24.47 13.54
CA LEU A 37 -20.94 -25.18 14.01
C LEU A 37 -20.68 -25.96 15.30
N LEU A 38 -19.56 -26.71 15.37
CA LEU A 38 -19.16 -27.45 16.56
C LEU A 38 -18.90 -26.54 17.76
N LEU A 39 -18.25 -25.38 17.57
CA LEU A 39 -17.94 -24.43 18.64
C LEU A 39 -19.16 -23.62 19.08
N LEU A 40 -20.15 -23.39 18.23
CA LEU A 40 -21.40 -22.72 18.59
C LEU A 40 -22.40 -23.66 19.27
N PHE A 41 -22.26 -24.98 19.10
CA PHE A 41 -23.15 -25.96 19.70
C PHE A 41 -23.27 -25.84 21.24
N PRO A 42 -22.17 -25.76 22.04
CA PRO A 42 -22.25 -25.52 23.47
C PRO A 42 -22.90 -24.18 23.83
N VAL A 43 -22.71 -23.15 22.97
CA VAL A 43 -23.31 -21.82 23.17
C VAL A 43 -24.85 -21.90 23.04
N VAL A 44 -25.34 -22.61 22.02
CA VAL A 44 -26.79 -22.86 21.82
C VAL A 44 -27.34 -23.70 22.96
N LEU A 45 -26.65 -24.78 23.35
CA LEU A 45 -27.05 -25.61 24.48
C LEU A 45 -27.15 -24.85 25.81
N SER A 46 -26.37 -23.78 25.96
CA SER A 46 -26.40 -22.93 27.18
C SER A 46 -27.75 -22.22 27.40
N VAL A 47 -28.55 -22.07 26.34
CA VAL A 47 -29.91 -21.51 26.44
C VAL A 47 -30.87 -22.52 27.14
N PHE A 48 -30.59 -23.81 27.00
CA PHE A 48 -31.47 -24.89 27.53
C PHE A 48 -30.89 -25.55 28.80
N LYS A 49 -29.58 -25.51 28.98
CA LYS A 49 -28.91 -26.10 30.15
C LYS A 49 -27.90 -25.12 30.78
N LYS A 50 -27.73 -25.15 32.10
CA LYS A 50 -26.70 -24.40 32.80
C LYS A 50 -25.31 -24.94 32.42
N ILE A 51 -24.62 -24.25 31.52
CA ILE A 51 -23.25 -24.55 31.12
C ILE A 51 -22.31 -23.52 31.79
N ASN A 52 -21.07 -23.94 32.07
CA ASN A 52 -20.07 -23.05 32.64
C ASN A 52 -19.81 -21.84 31.71
N THR A 53 -19.99 -20.64 32.27
CA THR A 53 -19.82 -19.36 31.53
C THR A 53 -18.42 -19.18 30.94
N THR A 54 -17.39 -19.74 31.59
CA THR A 54 -16.02 -19.73 31.09
C THR A 54 -15.89 -20.55 29.82
N LEU A 55 -16.51 -21.75 29.77
CA LEU A 55 -16.51 -22.59 28.58
C LEU A 55 -17.21 -21.91 27.40
N ILE A 56 -18.37 -21.29 27.66
CA ILE A 56 -19.09 -20.50 26.64
C ILE A 56 -18.22 -19.39 26.09
N GLY A 57 -17.52 -18.65 26.98
CA GLY A 57 -16.59 -17.58 26.59
C GLY A 57 -15.46 -18.09 25.69
N ILE A 58 -14.85 -19.22 26.04
CA ILE A 58 -13.78 -19.84 25.23
C ILE A 58 -14.33 -20.29 23.84
N CYS A 59 -15.49 -20.95 23.83
CA CYS A 59 -16.12 -21.38 22.58
C CYS A 59 -16.44 -20.19 21.65
N LEU A 60 -16.93 -19.07 22.18
CA LEU A 60 -17.18 -17.84 21.42
C LEU A 60 -15.90 -17.24 20.86
N LEU A 61 -14.80 -17.21 21.61
CA LEU A 61 -13.51 -16.69 21.13
C LEU A 61 -12.92 -17.58 20.05
N LEU A 62 -12.97 -18.91 20.24
CA LEU A 62 -12.50 -19.86 19.21
C LEU A 62 -13.38 -19.81 17.96
N SER A 63 -14.70 -19.68 18.10
CA SER A 63 -15.60 -19.52 16.95
C SER A 63 -15.28 -18.25 16.17
N ALA A 64 -14.95 -17.16 16.84
CA ALA A 64 -14.50 -15.92 16.18
C ALA A 64 -13.19 -16.12 15.39
N LEU A 65 -12.22 -16.85 15.97
CA LEU A 65 -10.99 -17.20 15.26
C LEU A 65 -11.26 -18.03 14.02
N VAL A 66 -12.08 -19.09 14.15
CA VAL A 66 -12.43 -19.95 13.00
C VAL A 66 -13.25 -19.18 11.97
N THR A 67 -14.11 -18.23 12.38
CA THR A 67 -14.80 -17.31 11.46
C THR A 67 -13.80 -16.47 10.66
N GLY A 68 -12.71 -16.01 11.26
CA GLY A 68 -11.63 -15.33 10.55
C GLY A 68 -10.98 -16.20 9.47
N LEU A 69 -10.69 -17.47 9.80
CA LEU A 69 -10.19 -18.46 8.84
C LEU A 69 -11.21 -18.72 7.71
N ALA A 70 -12.49 -18.94 8.05
CA ALA A 70 -13.57 -19.17 7.09
C ALA A 70 -13.76 -17.98 6.12
N THR A 71 -13.68 -16.75 6.64
CA THR A 71 -13.77 -15.54 5.83
C THR A 71 -12.66 -15.46 4.82
N CYS A 72 -11.42 -15.78 5.21
CA CYS A 72 -10.29 -15.83 4.28
C CYS A 72 -10.48 -16.94 3.24
N ALA A 73 -10.90 -18.13 3.65
CA ALA A 73 -11.15 -19.27 2.74
C ALA A 73 -12.26 -18.97 1.71
N LEU A 74 -13.30 -18.23 2.11
CA LEU A 74 -14.38 -17.79 1.22
C LEU A 74 -13.90 -16.79 0.15
N HIS A 75 -12.95 -15.91 0.51
CA HIS A 75 -12.42 -14.88 -0.37
C HIS A 75 -11.12 -15.30 -1.08
N ASP A 76 -10.65 -16.53 -0.85
CA ASP A 76 -9.47 -17.04 -1.54
C ASP A 76 -9.80 -17.36 -3.00
N VAL A 77 -9.18 -16.63 -3.88
CA VAL A 77 -9.33 -16.77 -5.34
C VAL A 77 -9.04 -18.19 -5.84
N LYS A 78 -8.20 -18.95 -5.12
CA LYS A 78 -7.89 -20.35 -5.47
C LYS A 78 -9.11 -21.27 -5.38
N ASN A 79 -10.10 -20.88 -4.59
CA ASN A 79 -11.35 -21.64 -4.39
C ASN A 79 -12.43 -21.25 -5.41
N ASP A 80 -12.25 -20.20 -6.19
CA ASP A 80 -13.18 -19.80 -7.26
C ASP A 80 -12.85 -20.53 -8.57
N ILE A 81 -13.64 -21.55 -8.88
CA ILE A 81 -13.47 -22.38 -10.10
C ILE A 81 -13.56 -21.54 -11.39
N ASN A 82 -14.32 -20.46 -11.37
CA ASN A 82 -14.51 -19.59 -12.53
C ASN A 82 -13.39 -18.56 -12.68
N HIS A 83 -12.43 -18.50 -11.74
CA HIS A 83 -11.35 -17.54 -11.83
C HIS A 83 -10.37 -17.89 -12.97
N TYR A 84 -9.91 -16.86 -13.70
CA TYR A 84 -9.04 -17.04 -14.86
C TYR A 84 -7.72 -17.79 -14.59
N LEU A 85 -7.28 -17.87 -13.33
CA LEU A 85 -6.10 -18.65 -12.94
C LEU A 85 -6.26 -20.15 -13.24
N HIS A 86 -7.50 -20.67 -13.28
CA HIS A 86 -7.82 -22.04 -13.63
C HIS A 86 -7.92 -22.27 -15.14
N SER A 87 -7.76 -21.22 -15.96
CA SER A 87 -7.75 -21.34 -17.42
C SER A 87 -6.51 -22.07 -17.89
N LYS A 88 -6.68 -23.12 -18.70
CA LYS A 88 -5.59 -23.87 -19.34
C LYS A 88 -4.82 -23.04 -20.38
N LYS A 89 -5.33 -21.86 -20.75
CA LYS A 89 -4.77 -20.99 -21.80
C LYS A 89 -3.96 -19.80 -21.27
N LEU A 90 -3.60 -19.80 -19.99
CA LEU A 90 -2.70 -18.80 -19.42
C LEU A 90 -1.39 -18.74 -20.24
N ASN A 91 -0.88 -17.53 -20.45
CA ASN A 91 0.31 -17.24 -21.28
C ASN A 91 0.18 -17.52 -22.80
N GLN A 92 -0.98 -17.95 -23.29
CA GLN A 92 -1.25 -18.07 -24.73
C GLN A 92 -1.99 -16.83 -25.24
N ILE A 93 -1.85 -16.54 -26.55
CA ILE A 93 -2.59 -15.46 -27.20
C ILE A 93 -4.06 -15.92 -27.34
N THR A 94 -4.97 -15.22 -26.69
CA THR A 94 -6.40 -15.53 -26.66
C THR A 94 -7.23 -14.26 -26.86
N ASN A 95 -8.50 -14.40 -27.20
CA ASN A 95 -9.44 -13.30 -27.22
C ASN A 95 -9.97 -13.09 -25.79
N ILE A 96 -9.66 -11.96 -25.18
CA ILE A 96 -10.03 -11.64 -23.82
C ILE A 96 -11.00 -10.46 -23.86
N VAL A 97 -12.13 -10.58 -23.18
CA VAL A 97 -13.04 -9.46 -22.93
C VAL A 97 -12.89 -9.04 -21.47
N VAL A 98 -12.62 -7.77 -21.27
CA VAL A 98 -12.43 -7.16 -19.95
C VAL A 98 -13.29 -5.93 -19.79
N GLU A 99 -13.70 -5.62 -18.58
CA GLU A 99 -14.41 -4.40 -18.19
C GLU A 99 -13.52 -3.53 -17.33
N ILE A 100 -13.32 -2.27 -17.71
CA ILE A 100 -12.50 -1.31 -16.96
C ILE A 100 -13.14 -1.03 -15.58
N ASP A 101 -12.39 -1.25 -14.51
CA ASP A 101 -12.81 -0.91 -13.13
C ASP A 101 -12.32 0.50 -12.73
N GLN A 102 -11.04 0.80 -12.97
CA GLN A 102 -10.48 2.13 -12.70
C GLN A 102 -9.21 2.44 -13.49
N LYS A 103 -8.97 3.73 -13.77
CA LYS A 103 -7.71 4.22 -14.31
C LYS A 103 -6.65 4.24 -13.21
N LEU A 104 -5.47 3.72 -13.49
CA LEU A 104 -4.30 3.80 -12.63
C LEU A 104 -3.38 4.93 -13.09
N ARG A 105 -2.36 5.24 -12.29
CA ARG A 105 -1.37 6.26 -12.64
C ARG A 105 -0.72 5.94 -13.99
N THR A 106 -0.78 6.90 -14.92
CA THR A 106 -0.14 6.83 -16.23
C THR A 106 1.38 6.93 -16.06
N THR A 107 2.11 6.13 -16.80
CA THR A 107 3.58 6.21 -16.91
C THR A 107 3.95 6.81 -18.26
N ALA A 108 5.20 7.24 -18.44
CA ALA A 108 5.68 7.75 -19.73
C ALA A 108 5.51 6.76 -20.89
N LEU A 109 5.45 5.46 -20.59
CA LEU A 109 5.40 4.38 -21.58
C LEU A 109 4.00 3.80 -21.79
N ALA A 110 3.11 3.90 -20.80
CA ALA A 110 1.80 3.23 -20.88
C ALA A 110 0.76 3.89 -19.96
N THR A 111 -0.48 3.95 -20.45
CA THR A 111 -1.67 4.19 -19.62
C THR A 111 -2.12 2.86 -19.05
N ARG A 112 -2.36 2.82 -17.73
CA ARG A 112 -2.71 1.59 -17.01
C ARG A 112 -4.13 1.65 -16.49
N TYR A 113 -4.79 0.49 -16.52
CA TYR A 113 -6.13 0.29 -15.99
C TYR A 113 -6.19 -0.99 -15.15
N GLU A 114 -6.96 -0.95 -14.07
CA GLU A 114 -7.46 -2.14 -13.39
C GLU A 114 -8.76 -2.55 -14.09
N ALA A 115 -8.89 -3.82 -14.45
CA ALA A 115 -10.04 -4.33 -15.18
C ALA A 115 -10.47 -5.72 -14.68
N ASN A 116 -11.76 -6.01 -14.80
CA ASN A 116 -12.33 -7.31 -14.50
C ASN A 116 -12.41 -8.14 -15.80
N ILE A 117 -11.99 -9.40 -15.74
CA ILE A 117 -12.17 -10.34 -16.86
C ILE A 117 -13.64 -10.73 -16.91
N VAL A 118 -14.25 -10.65 -18.09
CA VAL A 118 -15.61 -11.08 -18.36
C VAL A 118 -15.61 -12.44 -19.05
N ASN A 119 -14.80 -12.61 -20.09
CA ASN A 119 -14.63 -13.90 -20.76
C ASN A 119 -13.23 -14.06 -21.40
N ILE A 120 -12.86 -15.32 -21.66
CA ILE A 120 -11.67 -15.71 -22.43
C ILE A 120 -12.11 -16.74 -23.47
N ASP A 121 -11.90 -16.45 -24.77
CA ASP A 121 -12.34 -17.28 -25.90
C ASP A 121 -13.81 -17.69 -25.78
N ASN A 122 -14.68 -16.73 -25.46
CA ASN A 122 -16.14 -16.89 -25.29
C ASN A 122 -16.57 -17.80 -24.10
N LYS A 123 -15.66 -18.16 -23.20
CA LYS A 123 -16.00 -18.80 -21.91
C LYS A 123 -16.00 -17.77 -20.79
N PRO A 124 -17.01 -17.77 -19.92
CA PRO A 124 -17.06 -16.83 -18.80
C PRO A 124 -15.96 -17.15 -17.78
N TYR A 125 -15.23 -16.10 -17.38
CA TYR A 125 -14.23 -16.16 -16.33
C TYR A 125 -14.35 -14.91 -15.45
N SER A 126 -13.99 -15.07 -14.17
CA SER A 126 -13.89 -13.98 -13.20
C SER A 126 -12.44 -13.60 -12.92
N GLY A 127 -12.24 -12.48 -12.25
CA GLY A 127 -10.96 -12.05 -11.71
C GLY A 127 -10.45 -10.73 -12.28
N LYS A 128 -9.50 -10.13 -11.55
CA LYS A 128 -8.94 -8.82 -11.87
C LYS A 128 -7.57 -8.92 -12.52
N VAL A 129 -7.32 -8.02 -13.46
CA VAL A 129 -6.04 -7.89 -14.17
C VAL A 129 -5.64 -6.44 -14.32
N ILE A 130 -4.33 -6.19 -14.51
CA ILE A 130 -3.82 -4.89 -14.94
C ILE A 130 -3.72 -4.89 -16.46
N ILE A 131 -4.27 -3.87 -17.10
CA ILE A 131 -4.10 -3.63 -18.53
C ILE A 131 -3.12 -2.47 -18.70
N ALA A 132 -2.11 -2.66 -19.52
CA ALA A 132 -1.16 -1.64 -19.93
C ALA A 132 -1.30 -1.37 -21.42
N LEU A 133 -1.81 -0.20 -21.75
CA LEU A 133 -1.95 0.29 -23.14
C LEU A 133 -0.73 1.15 -23.45
N ASN A 134 -0.01 0.85 -24.52
CA ASN A 134 1.09 1.70 -24.96
C ASN A 134 0.58 3.13 -25.20
N SER A 135 1.36 4.11 -24.75
CA SER A 135 1.05 5.52 -24.86
C SER A 135 1.19 6.02 -26.29
N THR A 136 0.28 5.59 -27.18
CA THR A 136 0.15 6.16 -28.51
C THR A 136 -0.84 7.32 -28.44
N LYS A 137 -0.50 8.44 -29.04
CA LYS A 137 -1.23 9.71 -28.95
C LYS A 137 -2.73 9.67 -29.36
N ASN A 138 -3.25 8.57 -29.88
CA ASN A 138 -4.55 8.47 -30.52
C ASN A 138 -5.57 7.57 -29.82
N LEU A 139 -5.27 6.99 -28.63
CA LEU A 139 -6.28 6.21 -27.90
C LEU A 139 -7.08 7.13 -26.98
N PRO A 140 -8.42 7.02 -26.98
CA PRO A 140 -9.25 7.74 -26.02
C PRO A 140 -8.98 7.23 -24.61
N LEU A 141 -9.20 8.07 -23.61
CA LEU A 141 -9.23 7.65 -22.21
C LEU A 141 -10.50 6.82 -21.99
N PHE A 142 -10.34 5.58 -21.56
CA PHE A 142 -11.47 4.70 -21.30
C PHE A 142 -12.08 4.99 -19.92
N GLU A 143 -13.41 5.06 -19.92
CA GLU A 143 -14.19 5.25 -18.68
C GLU A 143 -14.40 3.90 -17.96
N THR A 144 -14.70 3.99 -16.67
CA THR A 144 -15.13 2.82 -15.87
C THR A 144 -16.36 2.17 -16.51
N GLY A 145 -16.37 0.84 -16.61
CA GLY A 145 -17.43 0.07 -17.25
C GLY A 145 -17.28 -0.10 -18.77
N THR A 146 -16.29 0.55 -19.41
CA THR A 146 -15.99 0.30 -20.83
C THR A 146 -15.50 -1.13 -21.00
N GLN A 147 -16.13 -1.87 -21.90
CA GLN A 147 -15.69 -3.23 -22.27
C GLN A 147 -14.64 -3.15 -23.39
N LEU A 148 -13.52 -3.84 -23.15
CA LEU A 148 -12.45 -3.97 -24.13
C LEU A 148 -12.36 -5.43 -24.58
N LYS A 149 -12.37 -5.66 -25.90
CA LYS A 149 -12.04 -6.94 -26.51
C LYS A 149 -10.61 -6.87 -27.01
N ILE A 150 -9.76 -7.73 -26.48
CA ILE A 150 -8.29 -7.67 -26.65
C ILE A 150 -7.81 -9.03 -27.13
N LYS A 151 -6.96 -9.05 -28.17
CA LYS A 151 -6.23 -10.25 -28.57
C LYS A 151 -4.81 -10.19 -28.00
N SER A 152 -4.60 -10.86 -26.87
CA SER A 152 -3.32 -10.81 -26.16
C SER A 152 -3.17 -12.01 -25.22
N LYS A 153 -2.11 -12.04 -24.41
CA LYS A 153 -1.86 -13.05 -23.39
C LYS A 153 -1.90 -12.44 -21.99
N ILE A 154 -2.44 -13.19 -21.04
CA ILE A 154 -2.35 -12.83 -19.62
C ILE A 154 -0.98 -13.29 -19.13
N GLN A 155 -0.15 -12.33 -18.74
CA GLN A 155 1.18 -12.60 -18.20
C GLN A 155 1.14 -12.55 -16.66
N PRO A 156 1.87 -13.42 -15.96
CA PRO A 156 1.99 -13.32 -14.51
C PRO A 156 2.71 -12.01 -14.14
N ILE A 157 2.40 -11.49 -12.97
CA ILE A 157 3.06 -10.31 -12.43
C ILE A 157 4.51 -10.69 -12.09
N SER A 158 5.45 -9.85 -12.52
CA SER A 158 6.87 -10.09 -12.26
C SER A 158 7.20 -9.98 -10.77
N ILE A 159 7.96 -10.93 -10.27
CA ILE A 159 8.54 -10.89 -8.93
C ILE A 159 9.59 -9.78 -8.87
N PRO A 160 9.81 -9.12 -7.71
CA PRO A 160 10.94 -8.20 -7.53
C PRO A 160 12.25 -8.88 -7.93
N LYS A 161 13.00 -8.25 -8.82
CA LYS A 161 14.19 -8.87 -9.42
C LYS A 161 15.48 -8.58 -8.67
N ASN A 162 15.45 -7.71 -7.67
CA ASN A 162 16.61 -7.32 -6.88
C ASN A 162 16.38 -7.53 -5.39
N PRO A 163 17.43 -7.75 -4.59
CA PRO A 163 17.32 -7.98 -3.16
C PRO A 163 17.06 -6.68 -2.38
N GLY A 164 16.67 -6.81 -1.12
CA GLY A 164 16.39 -5.71 -0.21
C GLY A 164 14.90 -5.61 0.14
N GLN A 165 14.55 -4.68 1.02
CA GLN A 165 13.14 -4.39 1.37
C GLN A 165 12.46 -3.61 0.23
N GLN A 166 12.48 -4.18 -0.96
CA GLN A 166 11.72 -3.62 -2.06
C GLN A 166 10.23 -3.74 -1.79
N PHE A 167 9.46 -2.71 -2.20
CA PHE A 167 8.02 -2.83 -2.28
C PHE A 167 7.68 -3.99 -3.22
N ASP A 168 7.17 -5.07 -2.64
CA ASP A 168 6.74 -6.23 -3.42
C ASP A 168 5.42 -5.91 -4.11
N TYR A 169 5.54 -5.39 -5.33
CA TYR A 169 4.40 -5.04 -6.17
C TYR A 169 3.52 -6.25 -6.49
N LYS A 170 4.11 -7.44 -6.60
CA LYS A 170 3.37 -8.68 -6.82
C LYS A 170 2.46 -8.97 -5.62
N LYS A 171 3.03 -8.99 -4.40
CA LYS A 171 2.27 -9.22 -3.17
C LYS A 171 1.20 -8.16 -2.92
N TYR A 172 1.50 -6.90 -3.24
CA TYR A 172 0.52 -5.81 -3.18
C TYR A 172 -0.68 -6.05 -4.12
N LEU A 173 -0.43 -6.51 -5.36
CA LEU A 173 -1.49 -6.83 -6.31
C LEU A 173 -2.23 -8.11 -5.93
N GLU A 174 -1.54 -9.14 -5.43
CA GLU A 174 -2.17 -10.36 -4.89
C GLU A 174 -3.15 -10.03 -3.76
N ASN A 175 -2.80 -9.13 -2.84
CA ASN A 175 -3.71 -8.64 -1.79
C ASN A 175 -4.94 -7.92 -2.35
N LYS A 176 -4.86 -7.43 -3.60
CA LYS A 176 -5.99 -6.88 -4.36
C LYS A 176 -6.71 -7.90 -5.25
N SER A 177 -6.33 -9.18 -5.14
CA SER A 177 -6.83 -10.28 -5.99
C SER A 177 -6.49 -10.09 -7.48
N ILE A 178 -5.35 -9.48 -7.78
CA ILE A 178 -4.82 -9.26 -9.12
C ILE A 178 -3.57 -10.12 -9.29
N PHE A 179 -3.60 -11.09 -10.22
CA PHE A 179 -2.50 -12.06 -10.41
C PHE A 179 -1.88 -11.97 -11.81
N GLY A 180 -2.48 -11.21 -12.71
CA GLY A 180 -2.03 -11.11 -14.11
C GLY A 180 -2.04 -9.70 -14.65
N GLN A 181 -1.27 -9.50 -15.71
CA GLN A 181 -1.22 -8.27 -16.47
C GLN A 181 -1.30 -8.55 -17.98
N ILE A 182 -1.91 -7.63 -18.72
CA ILE A 182 -2.11 -7.71 -20.17
C ILE A 182 -1.46 -6.48 -20.78
N TYR A 183 -0.54 -6.71 -21.71
CA TYR A 183 0.02 -5.64 -22.54
C TYR A 183 -0.71 -5.63 -23.88
N VAL A 184 -1.21 -4.48 -24.27
CA VAL A 184 -2.06 -4.33 -25.45
C VAL A 184 -1.42 -3.38 -26.43
N SER A 185 -1.35 -3.82 -27.70
CA SER A 185 -1.05 -2.98 -28.85
C SER A 185 -2.34 -2.38 -29.40
N GLN A 186 -2.26 -1.23 -30.03
CA GLN A 186 -3.43 -0.52 -30.58
C GLN A 186 -4.22 -1.32 -31.62
N ASN A 187 -3.53 -2.16 -32.41
CA ASN A 187 -4.14 -2.91 -33.52
C ASN A 187 -5.00 -4.10 -33.03
N ASP A 188 -4.89 -4.47 -31.76
CA ASP A 188 -5.56 -5.65 -31.18
C ASP A 188 -6.67 -5.26 -30.19
N LEU A 189 -7.18 -4.02 -30.27
CA LEU A 189 -8.13 -3.47 -29.32
C LEU A 189 -9.43 -3.04 -30.00
N PHE A 190 -10.54 -3.60 -29.54
CA PHE A 190 -11.90 -3.11 -29.82
C PHE A 190 -12.54 -2.70 -28.50
N TYR A 191 -13.34 -1.64 -28.50
CA TYR A 191 -14.02 -1.19 -27.28
C TYR A 191 -15.51 -0.92 -27.51
N LYS A 192 -16.29 -1.10 -26.47
CA LYS A 192 -17.72 -0.79 -26.39
C LYS A 192 -17.98 0.00 -25.11
N ASN A 193 -18.67 1.12 -25.27
CA ASN A 193 -19.05 1.95 -24.12
C ASN A 193 -20.01 1.20 -23.18
N PRO A 194 -20.00 1.51 -21.87
CA PRO A 194 -20.85 0.83 -20.90
C PRO A 194 -22.33 0.99 -21.24
N THR A 195 -23.03 -0.14 -21.35
CA THR A 195 -24.48 -0.19 -21.58
C THR A 195 -25.27 -0.45 -20.30
N GLU A 196 -24.64 -1.04 -19.29
CA GLU A 196 -25.27 -1.37 -18.03
C GLU A 196 -25.06 -0.33 -16.95
N PHE A 197 -26.11 -0.09 -16.16
CA PHE A 197 -26.03 0.79 -15.00
C PHE A 197 -25.26 0.07 -13.88
N SER A 198 -24.16 0.71 -13.43
CA SER A 198 -23.45 0.33 -12.23
C SER A 198 -23.24 1.57 -11.36
N ILE A 199 -23.33 1.41 -10.04
CA ILE A 199 -23.07 2.50 -9.08
C ILE A 199 -21.67 3.08 -9.28
N LYS A 200 -20.67 2.25 -9.58
CA LYS A 200 -19.30 2.70 -9.88
C LYS A 200 -19.24 3.50 -11.17
N ASN A 201 -19.91 3.04 -12.23
CA ASN A 201 -19.98 3.75 -13.52
C ASN A 201 -20.67 5.09 -13.36
N PHE A 202 -21.75 5.14 -12.60
CA PHE A 202 -22.47 6.37 -12.28
C PHE A 202 -21.58 7.38 -11.53
N ALA A 203 -20.88 6.92 -10.47
CA ALA A 203 -19.95 7.77 -9.74
C ALA A 203 -18.77 8.27 -10.62
N SER A 204 -18.25 7.41 -11.50
CA SER A 204 -17.21 7.79 -12.46
C SER A 204 -17.70 8.86 -13.44
N LYS A 205 -18.90 8.70 -13.99
CA LYS A 205 -19.53 9.72 -14.86
C LYS A 205 -19.71 11.05 -14.14
N ILE A 206 -20.15 11.02 -12.87
CA ILE A 206 -20.26 12.25 -12.06
C ILE A 206 -18.90 12.91 -11.87
N ARG A 207 -17.86 12.14 -11.48
CA ARG A 207 -16.51 12.68 -11.33
C ARG A 207 -15.98 13.31 -12.61
N ASN A 208 -16.10 12.59 -13.73
CA ASN A 208 -15.66 13.10 -15.03
C ASN A 208 -16.44 14.37 -15.43
N LYS A 209 -17.75 14.41 -15.19
CA LYS A 209 -18.56 15.61 -15.43
C LYS A 209 -18.07 16.81 -14.62
N ILE A 210 -17.79 16.60 -13.32
CA ILE A 210 -17.27 17.64 -12.44
C ILE A 210 -15.93 18.16 -12.95
N ILE A 211 -14.96 17.27 -13.23
CA ILE A 211 -13.62 17.64 -13.70
C ILE A 211 -13.71 18.39 -15.03
N THR A 212 -14.43 17.86 -16.01
CA THR A 212 -14.58 18.49 -17.34
C THR A 212 -15.25 19.86 -17.23
N ASN A 213 -16.23 20.03 -16.35
CA ASN A 213 -16.90 21.30 -16.16
C ASN A 213 -15.98 22.35 -15.49
N LEU A 214 -15.14 21.94 -14.53
CA LEU A 214 -14.12 22.80 -13.93
C LEU A 214 -13.04 23.19 -14.93
N GLU A 215 -12.56 22.25 -15.77
CA GLU A 215 -11.61 22.54 -16.85
C GLU A 215 -12.16 23.55 -17.86
N LYS A 216 -13.42 23.41 -18.27
CA LYS A 216 -14.09 24.36 -19.18
C LYS A 216 -14.21 25.76 -18.59
N ASN A 217 -14.29 25.87 -17.25
CA ASN A 217 -14.37 27.17 -16.55
C ASN A 217 -12.97 27.70 -16.14
N GLN A 218 -11.91 27.24 -16.82
CA GLN A 218 -10.53 27.72 -16.68
C GLN A 218 -9.94 27.57 -15.29
N PHE A 219 -10.40 26.52 -14.54
CA PHE A 219 -9.75 26.15 -13.29
C PHE A 219 -8.33 25.65 -13.59
N SER A 220 -7.34 26.16 -12.85
CA SER A 220 -5.94 25.80 -13.07
C SER A 220 -5.73 24.28 -12.91
N LYS A 221 -4.92 23.67 -13.80
CA LYS A 221 -4.75 22.22 -13.86
C LYS A 221 -4.09 21.64 -12.59
N GLU A 222 -3.11 22.32 -12.03
CA GLU A 222 -2.41 21.84 -10.84
C GLU A 222 -3.34 21.82 -9.62
N GLU A 223 -4.08 22.93 -9.41
CA GLU A 223 -5.06 23.05 -8.35
C GLU A 223 -6.24 22.10 -8.57
N LEU A 224 -6.65 21.85 -9.83
CA LEU A 224 -7.70 20.90 -10.16
C LEU A 224 -7.33 19.45 -9.77
N TYR A 225 -6.07 19.06 -9.97
CA TYR A 225 -5.62 17.72 -9.58
C TYR A 225 -5.58 17.57 -8.06
N VAL A 226 -5.15 18.59 -7.33
CA VAL A 226 -5.19 18.60 -5.86
C VAL A 226 -6.64 18.64 -5.37
N PHE A 227 -7.51 19.46 -5.94
CA PHE A 227 -8.95 19.47 -5.68
C PHE A 227 -9.59 18.09 -5.87
N SER A 228 -9.25 17.44 -6.99
CA SER A 228 -9.77 16.11 -7.31
C SER A 228 -9.29 15.04 -6.32
N ALA A 229 -8.06 15.17 -5.81
CA ALA A 229 -7.55 14.28 -4.77
C ALA A 229 -8.26 14.48 -3.43
N LEU A 230 -8.44 15.74 -3.01
CA LEU A 230 -9.03 16.10 -1.71
C LEU A 230 -10.52 15.76 -1.63
N LEU A 231 -11.29 16.02 -2.70
CA LEU A 231 -12.75 15.94 -2.69
C LEU A 231 -13.31 14.73 -3.42
N LEU A 232 -12.64 14.27 -4.49
CA LEU A 232 -13.08 13.15 -5.32
C LEU A 232 -12.22 11.89 -5.16
N GLY A 233 -11.15 11.94 -4.36
CA GLY A 233 -10.26 10.81 -4.10
C GLY A 233 -9.39 10.39 -5.29
N GLN A 234 -9.22 11.24 -6.30
CA GLN A 234 -8.44 10.95 -7.51
C GLN A 234 -7.04 11.53 -7.41
N GLN A 235 -6.03 10.66 -7.24
CA GLN A 235 -4.62 11.05 -7.07
C GLN A 235 -3.75 10.74 -8.30
N GLN A 236 -4.31 10.04 -9.30
CA GLN A 236 -3.53 9.49 -10.42
C GLN A 236 -2.92 10.55 -11.33
N ASP A 237 -3.50 11.75 -11.37
CA ASP A 237 -3.08 12.82 -12.27
C ASP A 237 -2.18 13.87 -11.59
N ILE A 238 -1.96 13.77 -10.26
CA ILE A 238 -1.05 14.67 -9.51
C ILE A 238 0.39 14.46 -9.96
N SER A 239 1.13 15.55 -10.16
CA SER A 239 2.55 15.51 -10.53
C SER A 239 3.41 14.81 -9.47
N LYS A 240 4.58 14.32 -9.86
CA LYS A 240 5.50 13.66 -8.91
C LYS A 240 6.08 14.68 -7.94
N GLU A 241 6.31 15.87 -8.40
CA GLU A 241 6.86 16.99 -7.66
C GLU A 241 5.93 17.38 -6.51
N ILE A 242 4.64 17.58 -6.78
CA ILE A 242 3.64 17.88 -5.74
C ILE A 242 3.56 16.73 -4.72
N ILE A 243 3.54 15.47 -5.17
CA ILE A 243 3.52 14.33 -4.22
C ILE A 243 4.77 14.33 -3.34
N GLN A 244 5.93 14.63 -3.89
CA GLN A 244 7.19 14.70 -3.14
C GLN A 244 7.17 15.82 -2.11
N ASP A 245 6.69 17.00 -2.47
CA ASP A 245 6.54 18.13 -1.55
C ASP A 245 5.62 17.76 -0.37
N TYR A 246 4.48 17.15 -0.66
CA TYR A 246 3.58 16.66 0.38
C TYR A 246 4.19 15.56 1.25
N GLN A 247 5.08 14.73 0.69
CA GLN A 247 5.83 13.71 1.46
C GLN A 247 6.83 14.38 2.40
N PHE A 248 7.60 15.32 1.92
CA PHE A 248 8.63 16.01 2.69
C PHE A 248 8.02 16.91 3.78
N ALA A 249 6.91 17.56 3.50
CA ALA A 249 6.15 18.30 4.51
C ALA A 249 5.41 17.40 5.52
N GLY A 250 5.34 16.06 5.31
CA GLY A 250 4.60 15.13 6.17
C GLY A 250 3.08 15.17 5.97
N ALA A 251 2.60 15.70 4.87
CA ALA A 251 1.19 15.97 4.56
C ALA A 251 0.56 15.03 3.51
N VAL A 252 1.24 13.96 3.09
CA VAL A 252 0.71 13.02 2.07
C VAL A 252 -0.65 12.44 2.43
N HIS A 253 -0.90 12.24 3.72
CA HIS A 253 -2.17 11.73 4.21
C HIS A 253 -3.36 12.67 3.92
N ILE A 254 -3.11 13.96 3.65
CA ILE A 254 -4.12 14.96 3.31
C ILE A 254 -4.56 14.78 1.85
N LEU A 255 -3.64 14.46 0.92
CA LEU A 255 -3.98 14.15 -0.49
C LEU A 255 -4.89 12.92 -0.62
N SER A 256 -4.91 12.05 0.39
CA SER A 256 -5.84 10.94 0.45
C SER A 256 -7.07 11.34 1.25
N VAL A 257 -8.26 11.07 0.73
CA VAL A 257 -9.49 11.31 1.48
C VAL A 257 -9.42 10.58 2.83
N SER A 258 -9.42 11.36 3.90
CA SER A 258 -9.19 10.90 5.27
C SER A 258 -10.47 10.90 6.11
N GLY A 259 -10.36 10.40 7.35
CA GLY A 259 -11.44 10.48 8.32
C GLY A 259 -11.91 11.90 8.64
N LEU A 260 -10.99 12.87 8.56
CA LEU A 260 -11.34 14.27 8.77
C LEU A 260 -12.30 14.79 7.68
N HIS A 261 -12.06 14.47 6.41
CA HIS A 261 -12.95 14.84 5.29
C HIS A 261 -14.37 14.29 5.51
N VAL A 262 -14.50 13.01 5.87
CA VAL A 262 -15.79 12.38 6.15
C VAL A 262 -16.45 12.96 7.40
N GLY A 263 -15.66 13.28 8.43
CA GLY A 263 -16.15 13.94 9.64
C GLY A 263 -16.66 15.35 9.38
N LEU A 264 -15.97 16.15 8.59
CA LEU A 264 -16.41 17.48 8.16
C LEU A 264 -17.70 17.41 7.34
N LEU A 265 -17.78 16.43 6.41
CA LEU A 265 -19.00 16.18 5.65
C LEU A 265 -20.18 15.81 6.56
N LEU A 266 -19.96 14.92 7.56
CA LEU A 266 -20.99 14.58 8.55
C LEU A 266 -21.46 15.81 9.32
N THR A 267 -20.52 16.67 9.77
CA THR A 267 -20.84 17.90 10.47
C THR A 267 -21.68 18.83 9.61
N PHE A 268 -21.30 18.99 8.33
CA PHE A 268 -22.02 19.82 7.37
C PHE A 268 -23.44 19.29 7.12
N ILE A 269 -23.63 18.00 6.90
CA ILE A 269 -24.94 17.38 6.71
C ILE A 269 -25.81 17.54 7.96
N THR A 270 -25.23 17.29 9.15
CA THR A 270 -25.92 17.42 10.42
C THR A 270 -26.38 18.87 10.64
N PHE A 271 -25.56 19.85 10.25
CA PHE A 271 -25.91 21.26 10.27
C PHE A 271 -27.10 21.59 9.34
N ILE A 272 -27.06 21.12 8.09
CA ILE A 272 -28.16 21.31 7.13
C ILE A 272 -29.47 20.68 7.63
N LEU A 273 -29.38 19.50 8.27
CA LEU A 273 -30.53 18.78 8.78
C LEU A 273 -30.98 19.27 10.19
N SER A 274 -30.26 20.22 10.80
CA SER A 274 -30.57 20.72 12.15
C SER A 274 -31.97 21.35 12.27
N PRO A 275 -32.51 22.10 11.27
CA PRO A 275 -33.84 22.72 11.38
C PRO A 275 -35.00 21.72 11.42
N LEU A 276 -34.80 20.46 11.00
CA LEU A 276 -35.85 19.46 11.07
C LEU A 276 -36.21 19.14 12.54
N ALA A 277 -37.51 19.15 12.86
CA ALA A 277 -38.01 18.86 14.21
C ALA A 277 -37.58 17.47 14.72
N ASN A 278 -37.42 17.32 16.04
CA ASN A 278 -36.92 16.07 16.65
C ASN A 278 -38.03 15.00 16.87
N THR A 279 -38.92 14.80 15.91
CA THR A 279 -39.88 13.70 15.90
C THR A 279 -39.19 12.35 15.62
N LYS A 280 -39.82 11.22 15.97
CA LYS A 280 -39.27 9.88 15.65
C LYS A 280 -39.05 9.69 14.16
N ALA A 281 -39.99 10.15 13.33
CA ALA A 281 -39.89 10.06 11.87
C ALA A 281 -38.73 10.90 11.30
N ASN A 282 -38.61 12.15 11.75
CA ASN A 282 -37.52 13.02 11.29
C ASN A 282 -36.14 12.57 11.77
N ARG A 283 -36.03 11.96 12.94
CA ARG A 283 -34.78 11.36 13.41
C ARG A 283 -34.36 10.18 12.53
N LEU A 284 -35.32 9.31 12.15
CA LEU A 284 -35.04 8.23 11.22
C LEU A 284 -34.65 8.75 9.83
N LEU A 285 -35.36 9.78 9.35
CA LEU A 285 -35.03 10.44 8.09
C LEU A 285 -33.61 11.05 8.12
N LYS A 286 -33.24 11.78 9.21
CA LYS A 286 -31.90 12.31 9.39
C LYS A 286 -30.84 11.19 9.33
N LEU A 287 -31.06 10.07 10.04
CA LEU A 287 -30.15 8.93 10.03
C LEU A 287 -29.98 8.36 8.63
N LEU A 288 -31.08 8.12 7.92
CA LEU A 288 -31.04 7.57 6.55
C LEU A 288 -30.31 8.51 5.59
N LEU A 289 -30.61 9.81 5.64
CA LEU A 289 -29.94 10.82 4.79
C LEU A 289 -28.43 10.88 5.09
N ILE A 290 -28.03 10.82 6.37
CA ILE A 290 -26.61 10.79 6.75
C ILE A 290 -25.94 9.55 6.16
N ILE A 291 -26.49 8.36 6.37
CA ILE A 291 -25.89 7.10 5.89
C ILE A 291 -25.81 7.09 4.36
N VAL A 292 -26.88 7.49 3.66
CA VAL A 292 -26.91 7.56 2.18
C VAL A 292 -25.86 8.52 1.66
N THR A 293 -25.77 9.72 2.23
CA THR A 293 -24.81 10.73 1.77
C THR A 293 -23.36 10.32 2.05
N LEU A 294 -23.06 9.75 3.23
CA LEU A 294 -21.74 9.24 3.54
C LEU A 294 -21.36 8.07 2.62
N SER A 295 -22.29 7.15 2.36
CA SER A 295 -22.07 6.02 1.46
C SER A 295 -21.84 6.48 0.02
N PHE A 296 -22.64 7.44 -0.46
CA PHE A 296 -22.49 8.05 -1.78
C PHE A 296 -21.13 8.76 -1.93
N PHE A 297 -20.73 9.54 -0.91
CA PHE A 297 -19.40 10.13 -0.87
C PHE A 297 -18.30 9.07 -0.90
N GLY A 298 -18.46 7.96 -0.17
CA GLY A 298 -17.54 6.84 -0.20
C GLY A 298 -17.35 6.25 -1.60
N VAL A 299 -18.44 6.09 -2.34
CA VAL A 299 -18.41 5.61 -3.74
C VAL A 299 -17.78 6.67 -4.65
N LEU A 300 -18.13 7.94 -4.46
CA LEU A 300 -17.55 9.04 -5.21
C LEU A 300 -16.05 9.17 -4.98
N ALA A 301 -15.57 8.92 -3.76
CA ALA A 301 -14.14 8.94 -3.40
C ALA A 301 -13.39 7.64 -3.75
N GLY A 302 -14.00 6.71 -4.49
CA GLY A 302 -13.35 5.51 -5.04
C GLY A 302 -13.20 4.33 -4.07
N LEU A 303 -13.93 4.30 -2.93
CA LEU A 303 -13.97 3.19 -1.96
C LEU A 303 -12.58 2.80 -1.40
N ALA A 304 -11.65 3.76 -1.28
CA ALA A 304 -10.36 3.52 -0.66
C ALA A 304 -10.52 3.01 0.79
N PRO A 305 -9.61 2.17 1.31
CA PRO A 305 -9.73 1.59 2.66
C PRO A 305 -9.93 2.63 3.78
N SER A 306 -9.24 3.78 3.69
CA SER A 306 -9.38 4.89 4.63
C SER A 306 -10.77 5.53 4.63
N VAL A 307 -11.36 5.67 3.43
CA VAL A 307 -12.70 6.22 3.23
C VAL A 307 -13.76 5.25 3.74
N LEU A 308 -13.66 3.97 3.34
CA LEU A 308 -14.58 2.92 3.79
C LEU A 308 -14.62 2.82 5.33
N ARG A 309 -13.43 2.85 5.98
CA ARG A 309 -13.35 2.89 7.43
C ARG A 309 -14.12 4.08 8.00
N SER A 310 -13.89 5.26 7.48
CA SER A 310 -14.51 6.48 8.00
C SER A 310 -16.01 6.50 7.79
N VAL A 311 -16.47 6.12 6.60
CA VAL A 311 -17.92 6.00 6.29
C VAL A 311 -18.56 4.99 7.23
N THR A 312 -17.98 3.79 7.39
CA THR A 312 -18.52 2.76 8.27
C THR A 312 -18.55 3.22 9.73
N MET A 313 -17.44 3.81 10.21
CA MET A 313 -17.34 4.29 11.59
C MET A 313 -18.35 5.41 11.90
N PHE A 314 -18.45 6.42 11.04
CA PHE A 314 -19.39 7.52 11.24
C PHE A 314 -20.85 7.09 11.04
N SER A 315 -21.12 6.08 10.22
CA SER A 315 -22.44 5.46 10.14
C SER A 315 -22.83 4.80 11.48
N PHE A 316 -21.91 4.07 12.11
CA PHE A 316 -22.16 3.52 13.47
C PHE A 316 -22.31 4.61 14.53
N VAL A 317 -21.57 5.71 14.45
CA VAL A 317 -21.77 6.88 15.32
C VAL A 317 -23.18 7.44 15.15
N ALA A 318 -23.63 7.65 13.91
CA ALA A 318 -24.96 8.16 13.61
C ALA A 318 -26.07 7.22 14.14
N ILE A 319 -25.91 5.90 13.98
CA ILE A 319 -26.82 4.90 14.54
C ILE A 319 -26.84 4.95 16.06
N GLY A 320 -25.68 5.06 16.71
CA GLY A 320 -25.57 5.18 18.17
C GLY A 320 -26.29 6.42 18.70
N LEU A 321 -26.12 7.57 18.06
CA LEU A 321 -26.83 8.80 18.37
C LEU A 321 -28.35 8.68 18.18
N TYR A 322 -28.79 8.04 17.11
CA TYR A 322 -30.21 7.74 16.87
C TYR A 322 -30.82 6.88 17.98
N LEU A 323 -30.09 5.87 18.45
CA LEU A 323 -30.52 4.97 19.51
C LEU A 323 -30.38 5.56 20.93
N HIS A 324 -29.98 6.83 21.05
CA HIS A 324 -29.69 7.52 22.34
C HIS A 324 -28.71 6.75 23.23
N ARG A 325 -27.73 6.05 22.63
CA ARG A 325 -26.68 5.34 23.37
C ARG A 325 -25.39 6.14 23.38
N SER A 326 -24.68 6.06 24.51
CA SER A 326 -23.32 6.61 24.58
C SER A 326 -22.43 5.86 23.60
N VAL A 327 -21.82 6.57 22.66
CA VAL A 327 -20.90 6.00 21.67
C VAL A 327 -19.53 5.82 22.31
N ASN A 328 -19.11 4.57 22.51
CA ASN A 328 -17.76 4.27 22.92
C ASN A 328 -16.87 4.18 21.67
N PHE A 329 -15.90 5.07 21.59
CA PHE A 329 -15.04 5.19 20.41
C PHE A 329 -14.23 3.91 20.11
N TYR A 330 -13.73 3.21 21.16
CA TYR A 330 -13.02 1.95 20.97
C TYR A 330 -13.91 0.86 20.35
N ASN A 331 -15.16 0.77 20.81
CA ASN A 331 -16.12 -0.16 20.24
C ASN A 331 -16.42 0.17 18.78
N THR A 332 -16.68 1.42 18.47
CA THR A 332 -16.97 1.86 17.10
C THR A 332 -15.79 1.58 16.16
N LEU A 333 -14.56 1.82 16.65
CA LEU A 333 -13.34 1.54 15.90
C LEU A 333 -13.24 0.03 15.57
N LEU A 334 -13.41 -0.83 16.56
CA LEU A 334 -13.25 -2.28 16.39
C LEU A 334 -14.41 -2.92 15.64
N VAL A 335 -15.65 -2.46 15.84
CA VAL A 335 -16.80 -2.90 15.05
C VAL A 335 -16.62 -2.55 13.57
N SER A 336 -16.14 -1.33 13.28
CA SER A 336 -15.85 -0.93 11.90
C SER A 336 -14.75 -1.79 11.26
N ALA A 337 -13.69 -2.13 12.02
CA ALA A 337 -12.65 -3.03 11.56
C ALA A 337 -13.20 -4.45 11.30
N PHE A 338 -13.96 -4.98 12.26
CA PHE A 338 -14.58 -6.30 12.14
C PHE A 338 -15.46 -6.41 10.90
N VAL A 339 -16.37 -5.44 10.69
CA VAL A 339 -17.27 -5.41 9.55
C VAL A 339 -16.49 -5.32 8.23
N LEU A 340 -15.51 -4.41 8.12
CA LEU A 340 -14.73 -4.28 6.89
C LEU A 340 -13.90 -5.52 6.58
N LEU A 341 -13.30 -6.15 7.60
CA LEU A 341 -12.52 -7.36 7.44
C LEU A 341 -13.40 -8.60 7.13
N LEU A 342 -14.67 -8.61 7.56
CA LEU A 342 -15.63 -9.64 7.19
C LEU A 342 -15.92 -9.62 5.68
N PHE A 343 -16.04 -8.42 5.09
CA PHE A 343 -16.26 -8.25 3.65
C PHE A 343 -14.99 -8.34 2.81
N LYS A 344 -13.85 -7.93 3.37
CA LYS A 344 -12.57 -7.94 2.65
C LYS A 344 -11.40 -8.18 3.62
N PRO A 345 -11.08 -9.44 3.95
CA PRO A 345 -10.03 -9.79 4.91
C PRO A 345 -8.64 -9.30 4.48
N SER A 346 -8.38 -9.15 3.18
CA SER A 346 -7.11 -8.64 2.66
C SER A 346 -6.80 -7.19 3.07
N PHE A 347 -7.78 -6.40 3.52
CA PHE A 347 -7.55 -5.06 4.06
C PHE A 347 -6.64 -5.06 5.28
N LEU A 348 -6.59 -6.14 6.06
CA LEU A 348 -5.68 -6.24 7.19
C LEU A 348 -4.20 -6.05 6.79
N PHE A 349 -3.84 -6.44 5.57
CA PHE A 349 -2.50 -6.34 5.00
C PHE A 349 -2.27 -5.07 4.17
N ASP A 350 -3.30 -4.22 4.05
CA ASP A 350 -3.19 -2.92 3.36
C ASP A 350 -2.58 -1.87 4.30
N VAL A 351 -1.50 -1.21 3.84
CA VAL A 351 -0.77 -0.23 4.64
C VAL A 351 -1.65 0.97 5.03
N GLY A 352 -2.52 1.42 4.12
CA GLY A 352 -3.44 2.51 4.39
C GLY A 352 -4.47 2.16 5.47
N PHE A 353 -4.96 0.92 5.47
CA PHE A 353 -5.83 0.40 6.53
C PHE A 353 -5.10 0.38 7.89
N GLN A 354 -3.89 -0.20 7.94
CA GLN A 354 -3.09 -0.29 9.16
C GLN A 354 -2.78 1.09 9.74
N LEU A 355 -2.25 2.01 8.93
CA LEU A 355 -1.93 3.38 9.36
C LEU A 355 -3.17 4.11 9.89
N SER A 356 -4.30 3.96 9.23
CA SER A 356 -5.53 4.66 9.58
C SER A 356 -6.12 4.19 10.91
N TYR A 357 -6.13 2.87 11.19
CA TYR A 357 -6.61 2.33 12.46
C TYR A 357 -5.66 2.60 13.61
N LEU A 358 -4.34 2.51 13.36
CA LEU A 358 -3.33 2.85 14.37
C LEU A 358 -3.39 4.33 14.75
N ALA A 359 -3.46 5.24 13.77
CA ALA A 359 -3.58 6.67 14.04
C ALA A 359 -4.76 6.97 14.98
N LEU A 360 -5.95 6.47 14.65
CA LEU A 360 -7.14 6.68 15.46
C LEU A 360 -7.06 6.05 16.85
N PHE A 361 -6.54 4.82 16.93
CA PHE A 361 -6.35 4.17 18.21
C PHE A 361 -5.44 4.99 19.12
N PHE A 362 -4.31 5.47 18.62
CA PHE A 362 -3.36 6.25 19.38
C PHE A 362 -3.87 7.67 19.70
N ILE A 363 -4.62 8.31 18.79
CA ILE A 363 -5.29 9.57 19.09
C ILE A 363 -6.18 9.39 20.32
N VAL A 364 -7.06 8.39 20.36
CA VAL A 364 -7.96 8.19 21.49
C VAL A 364 -7.22 7.76 22.76
N TRP A 365 -6.12 7.02 22.61
CA TRP A 365 -5.41 6.43 23.74
C TRP A 365 -4.32 7.33 24.32
N ALA A 366 -3.56 8.06 23.50
CA ALA A 366 -2.38 8.84 23.91
C ALA A 366 -2.65 10.35 23.97
N GLN A 367 -3.47 10.91 23.06
CA GLN A 367 -3.73 12.35 23.01
C GLN A 367 -4.22 12.93 24.35
N PRO A 368 -5.13 12.28 25.13
CA PRO A 368 -5.55 12.84 26.42
C PRO A 368 -4.43 13.00 27.46
N LEU A 369 -3.31 12.25 27.30
CA LEU A 369 -2.11 12.44 28.14
C LEU A 369 -1.35 13.67 27.72
N LEU A 370 -1.17 13.85 26.41
CA LEU A 370 -0.45 14.99 25.84
C LEU A 370 -1.19 16.31 26.06
N ALA A 371 -2.51 16.30 25.89
CA ALA A 371 -3.34 17.49 26.12
C ALA A 371 -3.29 18.01 27.56
N LYS A 372 -3.09 17.11 28.56
CA LYS A 372 -2.96 17.48 29.98
C LYS A 372 -1.66 18.17 30.34
N ILE A 373 -0.63 18.12 29.49
CA ILE A 373 0.69 18.73 29.77
C ILE A 373 0.56 20.25 29.83
N TRP A 374 -0.29 20.83 29.00
CA TRP A 374 -0.54 22.27 29.02
C TRP A 374 -2.00 22.56 28.70
N ASN A 375 -2.59 23.49 29.47
CA ASN A 375 -4.00 23.89 29.32
C ASN A 375 -4.09 25.42 29.16
N PRO A 376 -3.83 25.98 27.98
CA PRO A 376 -3.85 27.43 27.78
C PRO A 376 -5.26 28.00 27.94
N ASN A 377 -5.37 29.20 28.51
CA ASN A 377 -6.64 29.89 28.70
C ASN A 377 -7.19 30.49 27.42
N ASN A 378 -6.32 30.89 26.51
CA ASN A 378 -6.71 31.43 25.19
C ASN A 378 -7.28 30.33 24.31
N LYS A 379 -8.46 30.53 23.74
CA LYS A 379 -9.17 29.57 22.89
C LYS A 379 -8.39 29.22 21.60
N ILE A 380 -7.71 30.20 20.99
CA ILE A 380 -6.92 29.99 19.77
C ILE A 380 -5.70 29.14 20.09
N ILE A 381 -4.96 29.48 21.15
CA ILE A 381 -3.78 28.72 21.57
C ILE A 381 -4.19 27.30 21.98
N ARG A 382 -5.33 27.13 22.65
CA ARG A 382 -5.87 25.80 23.00
C ARG A 382 -6.18 25.00 21.75
N TYR A 383 -6.81 25.59 20.74
CA TYR A 383 -7.09 24.92 19.46
C TYR A 383 -5.81 24.48 18.74
N LEU A 384 -4.78 25.33 18.70
CA LEU A 384 -3.48 24.97 18.13
C LEU A 384 -2.80 23.86 18.94
N TRP A 385 -2.89 23.92 20.28
CA TRP A 385 -2.36 22.87 21.16
C TRP A 385 -3.07 21.53 20.92
N ASP A 386 -4.39 21.53 20.73
CA ASP A 386 -5.15 20.33 20.41
C ASP A 386 -4.70 19.74 19.08
N ILE A 387 -4.46 20.56 18.05
CA ILE A 387 -3.92 20.09 16.75
C ILE A 387 -2.55 19.44 16.94
N ILE A 388 -1.65 20.08 17.71
CA ILE A 388 -0.31 19.54 17.98
C ILE A 388 -0.41 18.19 18.70
N THR A 389 -1.21 18.10 19.76
CA THR A 389 -1.33 16.89 20.58
C THR A 389 -2.00 15.74 19.82
N VAL A 390 -3.01 16.02 18.99
CA VAL A 390 -3.66 15.04 18.12
C VAL A 390 -2.67 14.54 17.05
N SER A 391 -1.95 15.45 16.37
CA SER A 391 -0.97 15.11 15.35
C SER A 391 0.19 14.29 15.93
N THR A 392 0.68 14.67 17.12
CA THR A 392 1.74 13.94 17.82
C THR A 392 1.27 12.54 18.22
N ALA A 393 0.06 12.40 18.78
CA ALA A 393 -0.50 11.11 19.14
C ALA A 393 -0.67 10.19 17.92
N ALA A 394 -1.19 10.72 16.83
CA ALA A 394 -1.29 9.98 15.55
C ALA A 394 0.07 9.53 15.05
N GLN A 395 1.06 10.44 15.08
CA GLN A 395 2.41 10.17 14.62
C GLN A 395 3.11 9.11 15.49
N ILE A 396 3.02 9.18 16.81
CA ILE A 396 3.55 8.14 17.71
C ILE A 396 2.99 6.75 17.33
N GLY A 397 1.70 6.67 17.01
CA GLY A 397 1.06 5.41 16.62
C GLY A 397 1.47 4.91 15.25
N THR A 398 1.71 5.80 14.30
CA THR A 398 2.01 5.42 12.91
C THR A 398 3.49 5.36 12.61
N LEU A 399 4.35 6.00 13.41
CA LEU A 399 5.79 6.15 13.16
C LEU A 399 6.51 4.82 12.90
N PRO A 400 6.38 3.76 13.74
CA PRO A 400 7.16 2.55 13.52
C PRO A 400 6.81 1.87 12.19
N ILE A 401 5.53 1.77 11.87
CA ILE A 401 5.07 1.13 10.63
C ILE A 401 5.34 2.02 9.41
N SER A 402 5.29 3.35 9.56
CA SER A 402 5.62 4.30 8.50
C SER A 402 7.11 4.23 8.14
N ILE A 403 8.00 4.21 9.13
CA ILE A 403 9.44 4.03 8.87
C ILE A 403 9.71 2.66 8.24
N TYR A 404 9.04 1.60 8.70
CA TYR A 404 9.22 0.25 8.15
C TYR A 404 8.87 0.14 6.66
N TYR A 405 7.79 0.82 6.21
CA TYR A 405 7.35 0.76 4.81
C TYR A 405 7.98 1.84 3.91
N PHE A 406 8.20 3.03 4.43
CA PHE A 406 8.60 4.20 3.63
C PHE A 406 10.03 4.65 3.88
N HIS A 407 10.70 4.18 4.94
CA HIS A 407 12.07 4.49 5.30
C HIS A 407 12.36 5.99 5.47
N GLN A 408 11.33 6.78 5.74
CA GLN A 408 11.45 8.22 5.90
C GLN A 408 10.50 8.77 6.96
N PHE A 409 10.87 9.92 7.51
CA PHE A 409 10.08 10.65 8.49
C PHE A 409 10.29 12.15 8.30
N SER A 410 9.19 12.91 8.22
CA SER A 410 9.23 14.38 8.19
C SER A 410 9.21 14.93 9.62
N GLY A 411 10.24 15.69 10.00
CA GLY A 411 10.28 16.35 11.31
C GLY A 411 9.33 17.53 11.44
N LEU A 412 8.90 18.12 10.33
CA LEU A 412 8.05 19.32 10.30
C LEU A 412 6.55 19.02 10.25
N PHE A 413 6.12 17.78 10.39
CA PHE A 413 4.71 17.35 10.28
C PHE A 413 3.76 18.15 11.18
N PHE A 414 4.20 18.57 12.37
CA PHE A 414 3.37 19.30 13.33
C PHE A 414 3.12 20.75 12.87
N ILE A 415 4.12 21.43 12.30
CA ILE A 415 3.96 22.79 11.72
C ILE A 415 3.02 22.73 10.54
N THR A 416 3.26 21.77 9.64
CA THR A 416 2.40 21.54 8.48
C THR A 416 0.94 21.35 8.88
N ASN A 417 0.68 20.49 9.87
CA ASN A 417 -0.67 20.24 10.35
C ASN A 417 -1.32 21.45 11.03
N CYS A 418 -0.56 22.23 11.81
CA CYS A 418 -1.07 23.47 12.44
C CYS A 418 -1.55 24.50 11.42
N ILE A 419 -0.88 24.57 10.27
CA ILE A 419 -1.26 25.51 9.21
C ILE A 419 -2.38 24.91 8.35
N ILE A 420 -2.23 23.68 7.88
CA ILE A 420 -3.11 23.11 6.84
C ILE A 420 -4.47 22.67 7.40
N LEU A 421 -4.57 22.08 8.60
CA LEU A 421 -5.83 21.53 9.08
C LEU A 421 -6.95 22.59 9.23
N PRO A 422 -6.70 23.82 9.71
CA PRO A 422 -7.72 24.87 9.73
C PRO A 422 -8.21 25.21 8.32
N PHE A 423 -7.28 25.38 7.36
CA PHE A 423 -7.61 25.68 5.96
C PHE A 423 -8.35 24.53 5.27
N LEU A 424 -8.02 23.29 5.59
CA LEU A 424 -8.71 22.12 5.04
C LEU A 424 -10.20 22.12 5.36
N SER A 425 -10.60 22.61 6.55
CA SER A 425 -12.01 22.76 6.93
C SER A 425 -12.73 23.77 6.03
N VAL A 426 -12.07 24.87 5.70
CA VAL A 426 -12.61 25.89 4.78
C VAL A 426 -12.68 25.33 3.35
N ILE A 427 -11.61 24.66 2.89
CA ILE A 427 -11.57 24.00 1.56
C ILE A 427 -12.70 22.98 1.43
N MET A 428 -12.98 22.19 2.46
CA MET A 428 -14.08 21.24 2.42
C MET A 428 -15.43 21.92 2.29
N GLY A 429 -15.66 23.02 3.05
CA GLY A 429 -16.91 23.80 2.96
C GLY A 429 -17.11 24.44 1.59
N VAL A 430 -16.13 25.20 1.11
CA VAL A 430 -16.16 25.83 -0.22
C VAL A 430 -16.18 24.75 -1.32
N GLY A 431 -15.43 23.66 -1.15
CA GLY A 431 -15.35 22.57 -2.10
C GLY A 431 -16.69 21.86 -2.33
N ILE A 432 -17.49 21.65 -1.28
CA ILE A 432 -18.86 21.11 -1.44
C ILE A 432 -19.71 22.04 -2.30
N LEU A 433 -19.62 23.35 -2.11
CA LEU A 433 -20.34 24.33 -2.96
C LEU A 433 -19.86 24.27 -4.42
N VAL A 434 -18.53 24.18 -4.63
CA VAL A 434 -17.96 24.03 -5.98
C VAL A 434 -18.42 22.74 -6.64
N LEU A 435 -18.47 21.62 -5.88
CA LEU A 435 -19.00 20.35 -6.40
C LEU A 435 -20.46 20.46 -6.85
N LEU A 436 -21.31 21.14 -6.07
CA LEU A 436 -22.71 21.35 -6.42
C LEU A 436 -22.84 22.25 -7.67
N MET A 437 -22.02 23.29 -7.77
CA MET A 437 -21.96 24.15 -8.96
C MET A 437 -21.50 23.35 -10.20
N ALA A 438 -20.49 22.52 -10.06
CA ALA A 438 -19.99 21.70 -11.15
C ALA A 438 -20.99 20.63 -11.64
N LEU A 439 -21.90 20.17 -10.78
CA LEU A 439 -23.00 19.28 -11.17
C LEU A 439 -24.11 20.00 -11.95
N THR A 440 -24.45 21.21 -11.53
CA THR A 440 -25.53 21.99 -12.14
C THR A 440 -25.10 22.78 -13.40
N THR A 441 -23.79 22.86 -13.67
CA THR A 441 -23.20 23.69 -14.75
C THR A 441 -23.34 25.20 -14.58
N TYR A 442 -23.87 25.62 -13.44
CA TYR A 442 -23.96 27.07 -13.09
C TYR A 442 -22.78 27.44 -12.19
N PHE A 443 -21.93 28.36 -12.66
CA PHE A 443 -20.70 28.73 -11.96
C PHE A 443 -20.73 30.20 -11.53
N TRP A 444 -20.54 30.43 -10.23
CA TRP A 444 -20.25 31.74 -9.69
C TRP A 444 -18.73 31.92 -9.55
N GLN A 445 -18.16 32.71 -10.47
CA GLN A 445 -16.71 32.87 -10.62
C GLN A 445 -15.95 33.23 -9.31
N PRO A 446 -16.50 34.10 -8.41
CA PRO A 446 -15.82 34.42 -7.16
C PRO A 446 -15.56 33.19 -6.27
N ILE A 447 -16.49 32.22 -6.20
CA ILE A 447 -16.32 30.99 -5.42
C ILE A 447 -15.27 30.09 -6.06
N LEU A 448 -15.24 29.96 -7.37
CA LEU A 448 -14.21 29.20 -8.09
C LEU A 448 -12.83 29.79 -7.83
N LYS A 449 -12.71 31.12 -7.96
CA LYS A 449 -11.44 31.83 -7.73
C LYS A 449 -10.97 31.67 -6.28
N LEU A 450 -11.89 31.77 -5.32
CA LEU A 450 -11.59 31.53 -3.91
C LEU A 450 -11.05 30.11 -3.70
N MET A 451 -11.68 29.11 -4.30
CA MET A 451 -11.23 27.71 -4.17
C MET A 451 -9.84 27.50 -4.76
N GLU A 452 -9.58 28.06 -5.94
CA GLU A 452 -8.28 28.03 -6.60
C GLU A 452 -7.19 28.67 -5.72
N LEU A 453 -7.45 29.85 -5.16
CA LEU A 453 -6.55 30.54 -4.25
C LEU A 453 -6.25 29.74 -2.96
N LEU A 454 -7.28 29.11 -2.38
CA LEU A 454 -7.09 28.28 -1.18
C LEU A 454 -6.19 27.08 -1.44
N ILE A 455 -6.35 26.42 -2.58
CA ILE A 455 -5.51 25.27 -2.96
C ILE A 455 -4.10 25.75 -3.31
N ALA A 456 -3.97 26.82 -4.09
CA ALA A 456 -2.68 27.41 -4.43
C ALA A 456 -1.90 27.81 -3.16
N PHE A 457 -2.59 28.42 -2.17
CA PHE A 457 -1.99 28.77 -0.89
C PHE A 457 -1.47 27.52 -0.14
N ILE A 458 -2.26 26.45 -0.08
CA ILE A 458 -1.78 25.20 0.56
C ILE A 458 -0.58 24.61 -0.18
N ASN A 459 -0.63 24.56 -1.51
CA ASN A 459 0.49 24.06 -2.31
C ASN A 459 1.75 24.91 -2.07
N TYR A 460 1.62 26.23 -2.01
CA TYR A 460 2.72 27.15 -1.71
C TYR A 460 3.34 26.87 -0.32
N VAL A 461 2.49 26.77 0.72
CA VAL A 461 2.95 26.47 2.10
C VAL A 461 3.66 25.13 2.16
N ILE A 462 3.10 24.11 1.52
CA ILE A 462 3.69 22.77 1.50
C ILE A 462 5.03 22.77 0.78
N HIS A 463 5.11 23.43 -0.38
CA HIS A 463 6.38 23.57 -1.13
C HIS A 463 7.45 24.30 -0.30
N TYR A 464 7.04 25.39 0.37
CA TYR A 464 7.95 26.12 1.26
C TYR A 464 8.46 25.27 2.43
N ILE A 465 7.57 24.50 3.09
CA ILE A 465 7.98 23.58 4.17
C ILE A 465 8.85 22.45 3.62
N ALA A 466 8.53 21.92 2.45
CA ALA A 466 9.29 20.85 1.81
C ALA A 466 10.70 21.27 1.39
N SER A 467 10.96 22.58 1.21
CA SER A 467 12.29 23.11 0.89
C SER A 467 13.31 22.96 2.04
N PHE A 468 12.83 22.74 3.30
CA PHE A 468 13.69 22.44 4.44
C PHE A 468 14.06 20.94 4.47
N ASP A 469 14.77 20.50 3.45
CA ASP A 469 15.11 19.10 3.17
C ASP A 469 15.96 18.45 4.28
N GLU A 470 16.70 19.23 5.05
CA GLU A 470 17.54 18.81 6.18
C GLU A 470 16.71 18.24 7.35
N LEU A 471 15.43 18.63 7.49
CA LEU A 471 14.53 18.16 8.54
C LEU A 471 13.69 16.95 8.11
N VAL A 472 13.96 16.42 6.93
CA VAL A 472 13.41 15.16 6.45
C VAL A 472 14.41 14.05 6.66
N PHE A 473 14.14 13.21 7.65
CA PHE A 473 14.95 12.02 7.90
C PHE A 473 14.64 10.97 6.84
N LYS A 474 15.61 10.70 5.97
CA LYS A 474 15.49 9.75 4.85
C LYS A 474 16.31 8.50 5.15
N GLU A 475 16.02 7.42 4.43
CA GLU A 475 16.83 6.20 4.43
C GLU A 475 16.99 5.56 5.83
N ILE A 476 15.94 5.65 6.67
CA ILE A 476 15.97 5.08 8.02
C ILE A 476 15.82 3.55 7.93
N PRO A 477 16.85 2.78 8.30
CA PRO A 477 16.77 1.34 8.28
C PRO A 477 15.98 0.83 9.50
N LEU A 478 14.97 -0.01 9.27
CA LEU A 478 14.17 -0.60 10.34
C LEU A 478 13.75 -2.04 9.97
N THR A 479 14.16 -3.02 10.76
CA THR A 479 13.70 -4.40 10.56
C THR A 479 12.33 -4.61 11.18
N LYS A 480 11.66 -5.70 10.78
CA LYS A 480 10.36 -6.09 11.33
C LYS A 480 10.41 -6.27 12.86
N TRP A 481 11.46 -6.87 13.38
CA TRP A 481 11.63 -7.08 14.83
C TRP A 481 11.88 -5.77 15.58
N MET A 482 12.66 -4.86 15.01
CA MET A 482 12.86 -3.51 15.57
C MET A 482 11.55 -2.73 15.57
N MET A 483 10.72 -2.83 14.54
CA MET A 483 9.39 -2.22 14.49
C MET A 483 8.49 -2.70 15.65
N PHE A 484 8.45 -4.01 15.90
CA PHE A 484 7.70 -4.56 17.04
C PHE A 484 8.29 -4.12 18.39
N GLY A 485 9.61 -4.05 18.49
CA GLY A 485 10.29 -3.54 19.67
C GLY A 485 9.92 -2.07 19.96
N LEU A 486 9.87 -1.21 18.93
CA LEU A 486 9.41 0.17 19.07
C LEU A 486 7.95 0.26 19.54
N TYR A 487 7.05 -0.55 18.98
CA TYR A 487 5.67 -0.62 19.49
C TYR A 487 5.62 -1.07 20.94
N PHE A 488 6.43 -2.04 21.33
CA PHE A 488 6.50 -2.50 22.71
C PHE A 488 6.95 -1.39 23.66
N ILE A 489 7.96 -0.59 23.28
CA ILE A 489 8.36 0.62 24.03
C ILE A 489 7.18 1.59 24.13
N ILE A 490 6.57 1.98 23.02
CA ILE A 490 5.48 2.96 22.99
C ILE A 490 4.32 2.52 23.91
N PHE A 491 3.90 1.24 23.83
CA PHE A 491 2.81 0.71 24.64
C PHE A 491 3.14 0.73 26.14
N THR A 492 4.32 0.26 26.53
CA THR A 492 4.72 0.19 27.94
C THR A 492 4.89 1.58 28.56
N TRP A 493 5.46 2.53 27.83
CA TRP A 493 5.62 3.91 28.27
C TRP A 493 4.26 4.62 28.42
N ILE A 494 3.32 4.48 27.50
CA ILE A 494 1.98 5.06 27.64
C ILE A 494 1.24 4.45 28.84
N ILE A 495 1.38 3.14 29.08
CA ILE A 495 0.79 2.46 30.24
C ILE A 495 1.39 2.98 31.55
N TYR A 496 2.71 3.22 31.59
CA TYR A 496 3.39 3.83 32.72
C TYR A 496 2.91 5.26 32.97
N LEU A 497 2.91 6.11 31.95
CA LEU A 497 2.51 7.51 32.05
C LEU A 497 1.04 7.68 32.49
N LYS A 498 0.15 6.74 32.13
CA LYS A 498 -1.27 6.79 32.60
C LYS A 498 -1.44 6.57 34.09
N LYS A 499 -0.68 5.68 34.70
CA LYS A 499 -0.72 5.35 36.12
C LYS A 499 0.67 4.88 36.54
N PRO A 500 1.56 5.82 36.95
CA PRO A 500 2.91 5.48 37.37
C PRO A 500 2.93 4.47 38.50
N ASN A 501 3.70 3.40 38.35
CA ASN A 501 3.95 2.38 39.38
C ASN A 501 5.30 1.73 39.07
N PHE A 502 6.00 1.25 40.08
CA PHE A 502 7.32 0.60 39.92
C PHE A 502 7.29 -0.57 38.95
N THR A 503 6.30 -1.46 39.03
CA THR A 503 6.17 -2.60 38.11
C THR A 503 6.04 -2.17 36.64
N LYS A 504 5.31 -1.09 36.36
CA LYS A 504 5.15 -0.56 35.00
C LYS A 504 6.40 0.16 34.52
N LEU A 505 7.12 0.86 35.46
CA LEU A 505 8.42 1.44 35.11
C LEU A 505 9.40 0.34 34.75
N SER A 506 9.48 -0.72 35.56
CA SER A 506 10.33 -1.88 35.25
C SER A 506 10.01 -2.50 33.89
N LEU A 507 8.71 -2.63 33.56
CA LEU A 507 8.28 -3.12 32.25
C LEU A 507 8.69 -2.17 31.10
N ALA A 508 8.58 -0.87 31.30
CA ALA A 508 8.99 0.15 30.33
C ALA A 508 10.52 0.12 30.10
N LEU A 509 11.30 0.00 31.16
CA LEU A 509 12.76 -0.14 31.05
C LEU A 509 13.15 -1.47 30.38
N PHE A 510 12.47 -2.56 30.73
CA PHE A 510 12.69 -3.87 30.11
C PHE A 510 12.39 -3.84 28.61
N SER A 511 11.37 -3.09 28.17
CA SER A 511 11.08 -2.94 26.72
C SER A 511 12.22 -2.25 25.95
N ILE A 512 12.93 -1.31 26.58
CA ILE A 512 14.11 -0.67 25.99
C ILE A 512 15.24 -1.70 25.83
N ILE A 513 15.47 -2.55 26.87
CA ILE A 513 16.49 -3.60 26.81
C ILE A 513 16.19 -4.59 25.65
N ILE A 514 14.93 -5.00 25.49
CA ILE A 514 14.51 -5.86 24.38
C ILE A 514 14.82 -5.18 23.04
N PHE A 515 14.49 -3.91 22.90
CA PHE A 515 14.76 -3.17 21.66
C PHE A 515 16.27 -3.08 21.38
N GLN A 516 17.09 -2.78 22.39
CA GLN A 516 18.55 -2.78 22.27
C GLN A 516 19.09 -4.18 21.88
N ALA A 517 18.52 -5.24 22.46
CA ALA A 517 18.89 -6.61 22.08
C ALA A 517 18.59 -6.88 20.60
N THR A 518 17.42 -6.43 20.08
CA THR A 518 17.13 -6.56 18.65
C THR A 518 18.07 -5.75 17.77
N GLN A 519 18.54 -4.59 18.22
CA GLN A 519 19.55 -3.81 17.49
C GLN A 519 20.91 -4.49 17.48
N ILE A 520 21.34 -5.04 18.62
CA ILE A 520 22.64 -5.75 18.73
C ILE A 520 22.63 -7.00 17.87
N THR A 521 21.58 -7.82 17.92
CA THR A 521 21.46 -9.02 17.08
C THR A 521 21.52 -8.69 15.61
N ASN A 522 20.78 -7.66 15.18
CA ASN A 522 20.80 -7.19 13.79
C ASN A 522 22.22 -6.69 13.39
N LYS A 523 22.89 -5.95 14.28
CA LYS A 523 24.27 -5.47 14.02
C LYS A 523 25.23 -6.64 13.81
N ILE A 524 25.15 -7.69 14.64
CA ILE A 524 25.98 -8.88 14.53
C ILE A 524 25.70 -9.64 13.22
N GLU A 525 24.45 -9.78 12.83
CA GLU A 525 24.06 -10.40 11.57
C GLU A 525 24.59 -9.63 10.36
N VAL A 526 24.49 -8.29 10.40
CA VAL A 526 25.01 -7.41 9.36
C VAL A 526 26.53 -7.53 9.25
N GLU A 527 27.27 -7.48 10.36
CA GLU A 527 28.73 -7.54 10.37
C GLU A 527 29.27 -8.89 9.89
N LYS A 528 28.57 -9.99 10.15
CA LYS A 528 28.95 -11.34 9.70
C LYS A 528 28.61 -11.60 8.24
N SER A 529 27.74 -10.81 7.63
CA SER A 529 27.29 -11.07 6.27
C SER A 529 28.30 -10.61 5.23
N SER A 530 28.62 -11.50 4.30
CA SER A 530 29.47 -11.24 3.15
C SER A 530 28.80 -11.82 1.91
N GLU A 531 28.66 -11.01 0.86
CA GLU A 531 27.98 -11.44 -0.36
C GLU A 531 28.42 -10.65 -1.59
N PHE A 532 28.47 -11.34 -2.73
CA PHE A 532 28.67 -10.73 -4.04
C PHE A 532 27.39 -10.89 -4.86
N ILE A 533 26.82 -9.75 -5.31
CA ILE A 533 25.52 -9.76 -6.00
C ILE A 533 25.63 -9.10 -7.36
N VAL A 534 25.09 -9.78 -8.38
CA VAL A 534 24.85 -9.24 -9.72
C VAL A 534 23.40 -8.77 -9.78
N PHE A 535 23.19 -7.46 -9.81
CA PHE A 535 21.86 -6.86 -9.84
C PHE A 535 21.17 -7.00 -11.19
N SER A 536 19.85 -7.12 -11.18
CA SER A 536 19.03 -7.08 -12.39
C SER A 536 18.72 -5.64 -12.77
N LYS A 537 19.57 -5.05 -13.61
CA LYS A 537 19.37 -3.70 -14.12
C LYS A 537 19.38 -3.70 -15.65
N ASN A 538 18.32 -3.18 -16.26
CA ASN A 538 18.21 -3.12 -17.71
C ASN A 538 19.27 -2.16 -18.29
N LYS A 539 19.92 -2.56 -19.38
CA LYS A 539 20.90 -1.78 -20.17
C LYS A 539 22.20 -1.40 -19.46
N SER A 540 22.39 -1.73 -18.19
CA SER A 540 23.63 -1.49 -17.49
C SER A 540 23.94 -2.63 -16.51
N SER A 541 25.21 -2.80 -16.19
CA SER A 541 25.69 -3.84 -15.27
C SER A 541 26.03 -3.20 -13.92
N LEU A 542 25.61 -3.86 -12.84
CA LEU A 542 25.84 -3.42 -11.49
C LEU A 542 26.15 -4.62 -10.62
N PHE A 543 27.37 -4.65 -10.05
CA PHE A 543 27.81 -5.63 -9.08
C PHE A 543 28.02 -4.98 -7.73
N VAL A 544 27.54 -5.63 -6.71
CA VAL A 544 27.67 -5.20 -5.31
C VAL A 544 28.46 -6.25 -4.56
N GLU A 545 29.60 -5.86 -4.05
CA GLU A 545 30.40 -6.64 -3.13
C GLU A 545 30.21 -6.06 -1.74
N ARG A 546 29.63 -6.84 -0.85
CA ARG A 546 29.34 -6.46 0.54
C ARG A 546 30.22 -7.21 1.50
N ASN A 547 30.78 -6.50 2.45
CA ASN A 547 31.47 -7.06 3.59
C ASN A 547 31.02 -6.34 4.87
N GLY A 548 30.12 -6.96 5.61
CA GLY A 548 29.44 -6.34 6.73
C GLY A 548 28.59 -5.16 6.32
N LYS A 549 28.91 -3.97 6.82
CA LYS A 549 28.26 -2.70 6.47
C LYS A 549 28.82 -2.05 5.22
N GLU A 550 30.06 -2.40 4.87
CA GLU A 550 30.77 -1.76 3.78
C GLU A 550 30.43 -2.38 2.44
N ILE A 551 30.08 -1.53 1.47
CA ILE A 551 29.82 -1.94 0.10
C ILE A 551 30.83 -1.34 -0.84
N THR A 552 31.42 -2.21 -1.68
CA THR A 552 32.10 -1.82 -2.90
C THR A 552 31.16 -1.98 -4.08
N LEU A 553 30.89 -0.87 -4.74
CA LEU A 553 30.01 -0.82 -5.92
C LEU A 553 30.87 -0.93 -7.18
N ASN A 554 30.62 -1.94 -8.01
CA ASN A 554 31.31 -2.11 -9.28
C ASN A 554 30.31 -1.82 -10.42
N THR A 555 30.49 -0.68 -11.10
CA THR A 555 29.60 -0.22 -12.17
C THR A 555 30.32 0.77 -13.11
N ASN A 556 29.86 0.82 -14.36
CA ASN A 556 30.34 1.77 -15.36
C ASN A 556 29.40 2.98 -15.52
N THR A 557 28.34 3.07 -14.72
CA THR A 557 27.32 4.14 -14.75
C THR A 557 27.18 4.81 -13.41
N ASP A 558 26.67 6.05 -13.39
CA ASP A 558 26.31 6.71 -12.13
C ASP A 558 25.05 6.07 -11.52
N GLU A 559 25.16 5.63 -10.27
CA GLU A 559 24.12 4.89 -9.55
C GLU A 559 23.53 5.67 -8.35
N GLN A 560 23.87 6.92 -8.16
CA GLN A 560 23.43 7.71 -6.98
C GLN A 560 21.89 7.80 -6.83
N LYS A 561 21.15 7.75 -7.94
CA LYS A 561 19.68 7.81 -7.97
C LYS A 561 19.01 6.44 -8.17
N ASN A 562 19.72 5.34 -7.94
CA ASN A 562 19.16 4.01 -8.14
C ASN A 562 18.35 3.55 -6.93
N VAL A 563 17.02 3.67 -7.01
CA VAL A 563 16.08 3.28 -5.93
C VAL A 563 16.27 1.82 -5.48
N GLN A 564 16.63 0.91 -6.38
CA GLN A 564 16.82 -0.51 -6.03
C GLN A 564 18.08 -0.71 -5.19
N LEU A 565 19.15 0.01 -5.50
CA LEU A 565 20.37 0.03 -4.72
C LEU A 565 20.14 0.67 -3.35
N THR A 566 19.46 1.83 -3.31
CA THR A 566 19.08 2.49 -2.05
C THR A 566 18.28 1.56 -1.14
N ASN A 567 17.28 0.86 -1.67
CA ASN A 567 16.51 -0.10 -0.88
C ASN A 567 17.37 -1.24 -0.33
N TYR A 568 18.33 -1.73 -1.11
CA TYR A 568 19.28 -2.74 -0.66
C TYR A 568 20.18 -2.23 0.47
N LEU A 569 20.70 -1.00 0.34
CA LEU A 569 21.51 -0.34 1.36
C LEU A 569 20.74 -0.22 2.67
N ILE A 570 19.53 0.33 2.63
CA ILE A 570 18.66 0.50 3.79
C ILE A 570 18.37 -0.84 4.46
N SER A 571 17.95 -1.85 3.70
CA SER A 571 17.57 -3.16 4.26
C SER A 571 18.72 -3.89 4.94
N ASN A 572 19.95 -3.63 4.51
CA ASN A 572 21.14 -4.27 5.02
C ASN A 572 21.96 -3.38 5.97
N PHE A 573 21.48 -2.19 6.32
CA PHE A 573 22.20 -1.21 7.15
C PHE A 573 23.60 -0.92 6.60
N ALA A 574 23.72 -0.86 5.26
CA ALA A 574 25.00 -0.80 4.57
C ALA A 574 25.21 0.55 3.90
N GLU A 575 26.48 0.91 3.72
CA GLU A 575 26.91 2.18 3.12
C GLU A 575 27.91 1.92 2.00
N ILE A 576 27.86 2.73 0.94
CA ILE A 576 28.82 2.64 -0.15
C ILE A 576 30.14 3.27 0.31
N LYS A 577 31.16 2.44 0.49
CA LYS A 577 32.51 2.90 0.85
C LYS A 577 33.37 3.21 -0.38
N ARG A 578 33.20 2.43 -1.45
CA ARG A 578 33.99 2.56 -2.67
C ARG A 578 33.12 2.32 -3.90
N GLN A 579 33.39 3.09 -4.94
CA GLN A 579 32.86 2.84 -6.28
C GLN A 579 34.01 2.60 -7.24
N LYS A 580 33.94 1.50 -8.01
CA LYS A 580 34.96 1.08 -8.96
C LYS A 580 34.30 0.79 -10.31
N LYS A 581 35.10 0.84 -11.37
CA LYS A 581 34.70 0.29 -12.68
C LYS A 581 34.66 -1.22 -12.60
N ILE A 582 33.79 -1.85 -13.39
CA ILE A 582 33.73 -3.30 -13.50
C ILE A 582 35.05 -3.82 -14.02
N GLN A 583 35.60 -4.82 -13.32
CA GLN A 583 36.84 -5.52 -13.68
C GLN A 583 36.52 -6.85 -14.37
N ASN A 584 37.45 -7.36 -15.15
CA ASN A 584 37.28 -8.62 -15.85
C ASN A 584 37.52 -9.85 -14.97
N PHE A 585 38.08 -9.67 -13.76
CA PHE A 585 38.36 -10.74 -12.80
C PHE A 585 38.07 -10.30 -11.38
N TYR A 586 37.39 -11.18 -10.61
CA TYR A 586 37.19 -11.05 -9.18
C TYR A 586 37.52 -12.36 -8.47
N LEU A 587 38.10 -12.24 -7.28
CA LEU A 587 38.27 -13.37 -6.36
C LEU A 587 37.38 -13.12 -5.13
N TYR A 588 36.37 -13.97 -4.93
CA TYR A 588 35.44 -13.80 -3.84
C TYR A 588 35.20 -15.14 -3.13
N ASN A 589 35.45 -15.21 -1.81
CA ASN A 589 35.35 -16.44 -1.00
C ASN A 589 36.05 -17.65 -1.66
N GLY A 590 37.24 -17.44 -2.24
CA GLY A 590 38.00 -18.48 -2.93
C GLY A 590 37.48 -18.87 -4.32
N LYS A 591 36.30 -18.32 -4.75
CA LYS A 591 35.73 -18.54 -6.08
C LYS A 591 36.32 -17.55 -7.09
N LYS A 592 36.76 -18.05 -8.23
CA LYS A 592 37.27 -17.25 -9.36
C LYS A 592 36.09 -16.82 -10.24
N ILE A 593 35.87 -15.53 -10.36
CA ILE A 593 34.78 -14.94 -11.17
C ILE A 593 35.43 -14.21 -12.35
N VAL A 594 35.12 -14.62 -13.55
CA VAL A 594 35.56 -13.94 -14.79
C VAL A 594 34.38 -13.23 -15.42
N VAL A 595 34.57 -11.97 -15.80
CA VAL A 595 33.57 -11.14 -16.48
C VAL A 595 34.01 -10.91 -17.90
N ILE A 596 33.10 -11.20 -18.85
CA ILE A 596 33.27 -10.91 -20.26
C ILE A 596 32.32 -9.78 -20.62
N ASP A 597 32.87 -8.65 -21.03
CA ASP A 597 32.14 -7.48 -21.48
C ASP A 597 32.03 -7.38 -23.00
N SER A 598 31.53 -6.25 -23.50
CA SER A 598 31.37 -6.00 -24.94
C SER A 598 32.67 -6.08 -25.75
N SER A 599 33.85 -5.96 -25.13
CA SER A 599 35.15 -6.12 -25.80
C SER A 599 35.42 -7.57 -26.20
N GLY A 600 34.76 -8.52 -25.53
CA GLY A 600 35.00 -9.95 -25.75
C GLY A 600 36.37 -10.45 -25.23
N ILE A 601 37.11 -9.61 -24.51
CA ILE A 601 38.42 -9.96 -23.97
C ILE A 601 38.25 -10.76 -22.66
N TYR A 602 38.92 -11.87 -22.54
CA TYR A 602 38.95 -12.71 -21.34
C TYR A 602 40.34 -13.29 -21.12
N LEU A 603 40.66 -13.54 -19.84
CA LEU A 603 41.97 -14.07 -19.44
C LEU A 603 42.09 -15.53 -19.90
N PRO A 604 43.10 -15.89 -20.72
CA PRO A 604 43.34 -17.28 -21.12
C PRO A 604 43.70 -18.12 -19.89
N ASN A 605 43.27 -19.39 -19.89
CA ASN A 605 43.57 -20.40 -18.84
C ASN A 605 43.15 -20.04 -17.40
N SER A 606 42.14 -19.19 -17.25
CA SER A 606 41.69 -18.70 -15.91
C SER A 606 40.86 -19.72 -15.09
N ASN A 607 40.32 -20.77 -15.73
CA ASN A 607 39.43 -21.79 -15.13
C ASN A 607 38.48 -21.18 -14.07
N PRO A 608 37.54 -20.35 -14.46
CA PRO A 608 36.67 -19.67 -13.51
C PRO A 608 35.63 -20.63 -12.90
N ASP A 609 35.29 -20.42 -11.63
CA ASP A 609 34.13 -21.08 -11.05
C ASP A 609 32.85 -20.48 -11.63
N ILE A 610 32.82 -19.17 -11.84
CA ILE A 610 31.66 -18.44 -12.36
C ILE A 610 32.10 -17.55 -13.51
N LEU A 611 31.38 -17.66 -14.63
CA LEU A 611 31.55 -16.79 -15.79
C LEU A 611 30.36 -15.83 -15.89
N ILE A 612 30.62 -14.53 -15.77
CA ILE A 612 29.58 -13.50 -15.92
C ILE A 612 29.71 -12.85 -17.30
N VAL A 613 28.62 -12.81 -18.06
CA VAL A 613 28.58 -12.20 -19.40
C VAL A 613 27.74 -10.93 -19.33
N ILE A 614 28.30 -9.81 -19.77
CA ILE A 614 27.66 -8.49 -19.73
C ILE A 614 27.72 -7.79 -21.10
N GLN A 615 26.77 -6.86 -21.36
CA GLN A 615 26.77 -5.97 -22.54
C GLN A 615 26.78 -6.68 -23.91
N SER A 616 26.29 -7.91 -23.98
CA SER A 616 26.12 -8.67 -25.23
C SER A 616 27.39 -8.83 -26.06
N PRO A 617 28.49 -9.39 -25.54
CA PRO A 617 29.72 -9.61 -26.28
C PRO A 617 29.48 -10.51 -27.51
N LYS A 618 30.15 -10.19 -28.62
CA LYS A 618 30.13 -11.01 -29.82
C LYS A 618 31.12 -12.18 -29.69
N VAL A 619 30.89 -13.08 -28.74
CA VAL A 619 31.75 -14.24 -28.50
C VAL A 619 31.05 -15.55 -28.79
N ASN A 620 31.80 -16.53 -29.25
CA ASN A 620 31.32 -17.90 -29.36
C ASN A 620 31.45 -18.59 -27.99
N LEU A 621 30.30 -18.69 -27.25
CA LEU A 621 30.30 -19.28 -25.94
C LEU A 621 30.77 -20.74 -25.92
N GLU A 622 30.50 -21.50 -27.00
CA GLU A 622 30.93 -22.90 -27.10
C GLU A 622 32.47 -23.03 -27.07
N THR A 623 33.18 -22.14 -27.76
CA THR A 623 34.66 -22.10 -27.74
C THR A 623 35.18 -21.77 -26.37
N ILE A 624 34.56 -20.78 -25.68
CA ILE A 624 34.95 -20.41 -24.32
C ILE A 624 34.75 -21.56 -23.35
N LEU A 625 33.65 -22.31 -23.49
CA LEU A 625 33.35 -23.43 -22.57
C LEU A 625 34.30 -24.63 -22.75
N ARG A 626 34.84 -24.80 -23.96
CA ARG A 626 35.87 -25.82 -24.22
C ARG A 626 37.19 -25.49 -23.52
N THR A 627 37.55 -24.20 -23.44
CA THR A 627 38.82 -23.75 -22.88
C THR A 627 38.76 -23.51 -21.37
N HIS A 628 37.65 -22.96 -20.84
CA HIS A 628 37.59 -22.47 -19.46
C HIS A 628 36.76 -23.34 -18.50
N LYS A 629 35.87 -24.19 -18.99
CA LYS A 629 35.00 -25.11 -18.20
C LYS A 629 34.43 -24.53 -16.91
N PRO A 630 33.70 -23.38 -16.95
CA PRO A 630 33.14 -22.78 -15.74
C PRO A 630 32.09 -23.69 -15.11
N LYS A 631 31.98 -23.66 -13.78
CA LYS A 631 30.95 -24.43 -13.05
C LYS A 631 29.56 -23.82 -13.25
N GLN A 632 29.50 -22.52 -13.50
CA GLN A 632 28.23 -21.79 -13.68
C GLN A 632 28.42 -20.57 -14.58
N ILE A 633 27.38 -20.26 -15.38
CA ILE A 633 27.35 -19.08 -16.23
C ILE A 633 26.20 -18.17 -15.80
N VAL A 634 26.51 -16.87 -15.72
CA VAL A 634 25.57 -15.83 -15.36
C VAL A 634 25.50 -14.80 -16.49
N ALA A 635 24.35 -14.61 -17.11
CA ALA A 635 24.10 -13.52 -18.05
C ALA A 635 23.36 -12.40 -17.32
N ASP A 636 23.99 -11.22 -17.19
CA ASP A 636 23.33 -10.10 -16.54
C ASP A 636 22.19 -9.49 -17.40
N ALA A 637 21.45 -8.53 -16.83
CA ALA A 637 20.30 -7.95 -17.49
C ALA A 637 20.64 -6.89 -18.56
N SER A 638 21.93 -6.57 -18.79
CA SER A 638 22.38 -5.70 -19.86
C SER A 638 22.38 -6.38 -21.23
N ASN A 639 22.31 -7.73 -21.23
CA ASN A 639 22.38 -8.52 -22.46
C ASN A 639 21.08 -8.52 -23.27
N TYR A 640 21.21 -8.57 -24.62
CA TYR A 640 20.07 -8.74 -25.52
C TYR A 640 19.42 -10.11 -25.33
N LYS A 641 18.10 -10.16 -25.39
CA LYS A 641 17.33 -11.41 -25.20
C LYS A 641 17.70 -12.51 -26.18
N SER A 642 18.03 -12.16 -27.42
CA SER A 642 18.47 -13.11 -28.46
C SER A 642 19.78 -13.81 -28.08
N TYR A 643 20.76 -13.07 -27.59
CA TYR A 643 22.03 -13.62 -27.12
C TYR A 643 21.84 -14.53 -25.89
N VAL A 644 21.05 -14.07 -24.91
CA VAL A 644 20.72 -14.87 -23.72
C VAL A 644 20.06 -16.20 -24.11
N ALA A 645 19.13 -16.19 -25.07
CA ALA A 645 18.47 -17.41 -25.56
C ALA A 645 19.47 -18.37 -26.22
N LEU A 646 20.40 -17.84 -27.04
CA LEU A 646 21.46 -18.62 -27.69
C LEU A 646 22.39 -19.25 -26.66
N TRP A 647 22.89 -18.47 -25.69
CA TRP A 647 23.79 -18.96 -24.64
C TRP A 647 23.12 -19.98 -23.73
N LYS A 648 21.86 -19.79 -23.42
CA LYS A 648 21.05 -20.74 -22.65
C LYS A 648 20.92 -22.11 -23.35
N ALA A 649 20.73 -22.11 -24.68
CA ALA A 649 20.70 -23.32 -25.48
C ALA A 649 22.06 -24.04 -25.51
N THR A 650 23.17 -23.29 -25.67
CA THR A 650 24.53 -23.81 -25.63
C THR A 650 24.88 -24.44 -24.27
N CYS A 651 24.56 -23.75 -23.17
CA CYS A 651 24.78 -24.26 -21.81
C CYS A 651 23.98 -25.53 -21.53
N LYS A 652 22.72 -25.60 -22.01
CA LYS A 652 21.89 -26.79 -21.89
C LYS A 652 22.51 -28.01 -22.60
N LYS A 653 23.10 -27.81 -23.77
CA LYS A 653 23.80 -28.88 -24.53
C LYS A 653 25.01 -29.41 -23.78
N GLN A 654 25.70 -28.57 -23.01
CA GLN A 654 26.92 -28.92 -22.29
C GLN A 654 26.69 -29.22 -20.79
N ASN A 655 25.41 -29.29 -20.34
CA ASN A 655 25.02 -29.53 -18.94
C ASN A 655 25.65 -28.54 -17.94
N ILE A 656 25.85 -27.26 -18.34
CA ILE A 656 26.38 -26.23 -17.47
C ILE A 656 25.20 -25.39 -16.92
N PRO A 657 25.13 -25.16 -15.59
CA PRO A 657 24.11 -24.30 -15.00
C PRO A 657 24.15 -22.88 -15.55
N PHE A 658 22.99 -22.39 -16.03
CA PHE A 658 22.85 -21.05 -16.60
C PHE A 658 21.83 -20.20 -15.81
N HIS A 659 22.26 -19.02 -15.39
CA HIS A 659 21.42 -18.04 -14.71
C HIS A 659 21.27 -16.77 -15.56
N ALA A 660 20.07 -16.54 -16.10
CA ALA A 660 19.71 -15.30 -16.77
C ALA A 660 19.12 -14.31 -15.74
N VAL A 661 19.88 -13.30 -15.37
CA VAL A 661 19.47 -12.29 -14.37
C VAL A 661 18.22 -11.52 -14.82
N ALA A 662 18.08 -11.27 -16.12
CA ALA A 662 16.89 -10.62 -16.67
C ALA A 662 15.59 -11.45 -16.51
N GLU A 663 15.70 -12.80 -16.48
CA GLU A 663 14.57 -13.73 -16.32
C GLU A 663 14.33 -14.10 -14.85
N LYS A 664 15.41 -14.55 -14.16
CA LYS A 664 15.34 -15.15 -12.82
C LYS A 664 15.53 -14.15 -11.68
N GLY A 665 15.94 -12.91 -11.97
CA GLY A 665 16.31 -11.92 -10.96
C GLY A 665 17.81 -11.95 -10.64
N TYR A 666 18.21 -11.20 -9.62
CA TYR A 666 19.61 -11.07 -9.20
C TYR A 666 20.29 -12.42 -8.97
N PHE A 667 21.61 -12.42 -9.10
CA PHE A 667 22.44 -13.58 -8.80
C PHE A 667 23.31 -13.26 -7.59
N LYS A 668 23.29 -14.14 -6.58
CA LYS A 668 24.06 -14.01 -5.33
C LYS A 668 25.10 -15.10 -5.24
N ILE A 669 26.31 -14.72 -4.86
CA ILE A 669 27.41 -15.60 -4.52
C ILE A 669 27.67 -15.49 -3.01
N GLU A 670 27.56 -16.58 -2.33
CA GLU A 670 27.83 -16.70 -0.89
C GLU A 670 29.24 -17.25 -0.65
#